data_3960b1bf100f89c05cea5145c525fe01
#
_entry.id   3960b1bf100f89c05cea5145c525fe01
#
_cell.length_a   1.000
_cell.length_b   1.000
_cell.length_c   1.000
_cell.angle_alpha   90.00
_cell.angle_beta   90.00
_cell.angle_gamma   90.00
#
_symmetry.space_group_name_H-M   'P 1'
#
loop_
_entity.id
_entity.type
_entity.pdbx_description
1 polymer ?
#
loop_
_entity_poly.entity_id
_entity_poly.type
_entity_poly.pdbx_seq_one_letter_code
_entity_poly.pdbx_strand_id
1 'polypeptide(L)'
;MEASLVGSEMCIRDRARIGQPHDHEAYKNYLKEIGYLVDEGESFLIETENVDPEISSVAGPQLVVPSTNARYALNAANARWGSLYDSLYGTDAMGAFDQAEGYDRGRGARVVARARVFLDNAFPIIGASHADVKRYYVRDKQLLVDDLPLVSPEKFIGYSGNPKAPNSVLLKNNGLFVVLVFDRAHVVGSRDQAGLADVRIESALSAIIDLEDSVACVDGEDKVNAYSTWLGLMKGDLTSEFEKNGKKVVRCLNSDLSFISPSGDDFSIRARALLWIRNVGHLMTTPAVLDSNGDEIFEGLLDAMVTTMLGLHDLKKADGNSRHGSIYIVKPKMHGPAEVDFADKIFSKVESSLGIEQYSVKLGIMDEERRTSVNLKECIRAAKRRVAFINTGFLDRTGDEIHTSMEAGPFSRKDFIKRKSWIVGYENQNVDIGLECGLSGRAQIGKGMWAMPDLMSAMLEQKIEHPKSGANCAWVPSPTAATLHALHYHQVDVFAVQENLRKNGRRAYVDTLLDIPLAAYRKWSHEQIIREVENNAQGILGYVVRWVDQGIGCSKVPDINNVGLMEDRATCRISSQALANWLHHKVVSEEEVITALKSMAQIVDEQNINDPNYIPMSPSFDGLAFKAAYNLIFEGKNQPSGYTEPILHETRLKLKNLA
;
A
#
# COMPACT_ATOMS: atom_id res chain seq x y z
N MET A 1 -24.92 -8.22 10.68
CA MET A 1 -23.45 -8.14 10.71
C MET A 1 -22.94 -7.55 12.01
N GLU A 2 -23.31 -6.32 12.34
CA GLU A 2 -22.87 -5.62 13.54
C GLU A 2 -23.13 -6.40 14.85
N ALA A 3 -24.34 -6.94 15.03
CA ALA A 3 -24.70 -7.74 16.20
C ALA A 3 -23.89 -9.06 16.33
N SER A 4 -23.41 -9.62 15.23
CA SER A 4 -22.59 -10.85 15.22
C SER A 4 -21.13 -10.58 15.58
N LEU A 5 -20.58 -9.45 15.12
CA LEU A 5 -19.19 -9.04 15.43
C LEU A 5 -19.06 -8.61 16.90
N VAL A 6 -19.91 -7.70 17.35
CA VAL A 6 -19.92 -7.20 18.75
C VAL A 6 -20.17 -8.35 19.73
N GLY A 7 -21.05 -9.28 19.43
CA GLY A 7 -21.32 -10.45 20.28
C GLY A 7 -20.11 -11.38 20.41
N SER A 8 -19.38 -11.66 19.32
CA SER A 8 -18.18 -12.51 19.37
C SER A 8 -17.02 -11.86 20.09
N GLU A 9 -16.79 -10.55 19.91
CA GLU A 9 -15.74 -9.82 20.60
C GLU A 9 -15.94 -9.79 22.12
N MET A 10 -17.15 -9.53 22.60
CA MET A 10 -17.46 -9.57 24.03
C MET A 10 -17.17 -10.95 24.63
N CYS A 11 -17.56 -12.00 23.96
CA CYS A 11 -17.31 -13.38 24.39
C CYS A 11 -15.80 -13.72 24.43
N ILE A 12 -15.03 -13.25 23.44
CA ILE A 12 -13.58 -13.45 23.38
C ILE A 12 -12.89 -12.71 24.52
N ARG A 13 -13.29 -11.47 24.82
CA ARG A 13 -12.78 -10.65 25.92
C ARG A 13 -13.00 -11.33 27.28
N ASP A 14 -14.11 -12.04 27.43
CA ASP A 14 -14.41 -12.79 28.67
C ASP A 14 -13.49 -14.00 28.89
N ARG A 15 -12.87 -14.53 27.86
CA ARG A 15 -11.97 -15.69 27.93
C ARG A 15 -10.49 -15.35 28.08
N ALA A 16 -10.11 -14.13 27.75
CA ALA A 16 -8.73 -13.65 27.88
C ALA A 16 -8.73 -12.38 28.75
N ARG A 17 -8.72 -12.55 30.08
CA ARG A 17 -8.72 -11.44 31.04
C ARG A 17 -7.45 -11.40 31.88
N ILE A 18 -6.96 -10.19 32.16
CA ILE A 18 -5.83 -9.98 33.05
C ILE A 18 -6.08 -10.62 34.42
N GLY A 19 -5.06 -11.31 34.94
CA GLY A 19 -5.12 -11.97 36.25
C GLY A 19 -5.80 -13.36 36.25
N GLN A 20 -6.30 -13.81 35.12
CA GLN A 20 -6.78 -15.18 34.93
C GLN A 20 -5.70 -16.04 34.24
N PRO A 21 -5.57 -17.33 34.58
CA PRO A 21 -4.72 -18.24 33.83
C PRO A 21 -5.19 -18.30 32.38
N HIS A 22 -4.29 -18.08 31.42
CA HIS A 22 -4.57 -18.23 30.01
C HIS A 22 -4.20 -19.65 29.57
N ASP A 23 -5.22 -20.47 29.33
CA ASP A 23 -5.08 -21.80 28.73
C ASP A 23 -5.27 -21.66 27.21
N HIS A 24 -4.18 -21.76 26.46
CA HIS A 24 -4.13 -21.56 25.02
C HIS A 24 -5.03 -22.56 24.25
N GLU A 25 -5.01 -23.84 24.65
CA GLU A 25 -5.84 -24.87 24.01
C GLU A 25 -7.34 -24.67 24.31
N ALA A 26 -7.68 -24.36 25.55
CA ALA A 26 -9.06 -24.05 25.92
C ALA A 26 -9.56 -22.80 25.20
N TYR A 27 -8.71 -21.79 25.02
CA TYR A 27 -9.01 -20.58 24.27
C TYR A 27 -9.24 -20.86 22.78
N LYS A 28 -8.38 -21.65 22.16
CA LYS A 28 -8.51 -22.06 20.75
C LYS A 28 -9.78 -22.88 20.50
N ASN A 29 -10.07 -23.82 21.39
CA ASN A 29 -11.29 -24.64 21.31
C ASN A 29 -12.55 -23.77 21.44
N TYR A 30 -12.52 -22.79 22.34
CA TYR A 30 -13.63 -21.84 22.47
C TYR A 30 -13.83 -20.99 21.22
N LEU A 31 -12.75 -20.51 20.57
CA LEU A 31 -12.85 -19.78 19.31
C LEU A 31 -13.48 -20.62 18.19
N LYS A 32 -13.26 -21.95 18.20
CA LYS A 32 -13.92 -22.89 17.28
C LYS A 32 -15.39 -23.05 17.64
N GLU A 33 -15.72 -23.22 18.92
CA GLU A 33 -17.09 -23.39 19.40
C GLU A 33 -18.00 -22.23 18.98
N ILE A 34 -17.52 -20.99 19.10
CA ILE A 34 -18.29 -19.80 18.68
C ILE A 34 -18.20 -19.50 17.18
N GLY A 35 -17.53 -20.35 16.38
CA GLY A 35 -17.35 -20.18 14.93
C GLY A 35 -16.46 -19.00 14.52
N TYR A 36 -15.67 -18.44 15.47
CA TYR A 36 -14.67 -17.41 15.16
C TYR A 36 -13.48 -18.01 14.40
N LEU A 37 -12.96 -19.14 14.86
CA LEU A 37 -11.98 -19.96 14.17
C LEU A 37 -12.69 -21.12 13.49
N VAL A 38 -12.46 -21.29 12.19
CA VAL A 38 -13.02 -22.42 11.42
C VAL A 38 -11.92 -23.44 11.12
N ASP A 39 -12.29 -24.71 11.00
CA ASP A 39 -11.34 -25.74 10.61
C ASP A 39 -10.94 -25.58 9.14
N GLU A 40 -9.67 -25.75 8.86
CA GLU A 40 -9.20 -25.77 7.47
C GLU A 40 -9.77 -26.99 6.75
N GLY A 41 -10.45 -26.74 5.64
CA GLY A 41 -10.93 -27.80 4.76
C GLY A 41 -9.81 -28.47 3.96
N GLU A 42 -10.20 -29.31 3.02
CA GLU A 42 -9.27 -29.99 2.11
C GLU A 42 -8.36 -29.01 1.36
N SER A 43 -7.22 -29.50 0.89
CA SER A 43 -6.31 -28.71 0.06
C SER A 43 -6.99 -28.33 -1.26
N PHE A 44 -6.72 -27.13 -1.75
CA PHE A 44 -7.22 -26.61 -3.02
C PHE A 44 -6.21 -25.65 -3.65
N LEU A 45 -6.44 -25.38 -4.93
CA LEU A 45 -5.75 -24.29 -5.63
C LEU A 45 -6.78 -23.27 -6.09
N ILE A 46 -6.38 -22.00 -6.16
CA ILE A 46 -7.23 -20.96 -6.74
C ILE A 46 -7.48 -21.25 -8.22
N GLU A 47 -8.66 -20.85 -8.68
CA GLU A 47 -9.16 -21.05 -10.04
C GLU A 47 -9.33 -19.71 -10.80
N THR A 48 -8.63 -18.67 -10.33
CA THR A 48 -8.71 -17.34 -10.95
C THR A 48 -8.08 -17.37 -12.33
N GLU A 49 -8.82 -16.89 -13.33
CA GLU A 49 -8.44 -16.82 -14.73
C GLU A 49 -8.46 -15.36 -15.23
N ASN A 50 -7.96 -15.13 -16.44
CA ASN A 50 -7.99 -13.83 -17.14
C ASN A 50 -7.34 -12.70 -16.31
N VAL A 51 -6.19 -12.97 -15.68
CA VAL A 51 -5.41 -11.97 -14.96
C VAL A 51 -4.25 -11.45 -15.79
N ASP A 52 -3.98 -10.15 -15.66
CA ASP A 52 -2.86 -9.49 -16.34
C ASP A 52 -1.51 -9.96 -15.77
N PRO A 53 -0.41 -9.93 -16.57
CA PRO A 53 0.92 -10.38 -16.15
C PRO A 53 1.45 -9.67 -14.90
N GLU A 54 1.07 -8.41 -14.69
CA GLU A 54 1.42 -7.61 -13.51
C GLU A 54 0.88 -8.21 -12.20
N ILE A 55 -0.13 -9.05 -12.31
CA ILE A 55 -0.72 -9.77 -11.17
C ILE A 55 -0.11 -11.17 -11.03
N SER A 56 0.06 -11.86 -12.17
CA SER A 56 0.35 -13.29 -12.19
C SER A 56 1.83 -13.63 -12.26
N SER A 57 2.62 -12.90 -13.05
CA SER A 57 3.92 -13.38 -13.50
C SER A 57 5.07 -12.38 -13.38
N VAL A 58 4.82 -11.18 -12.93
CA VAL A 58 5.86 -10.17 -12.70
C VAL A 58 5.78 -9.68 -11.26
N ALA A 59 6.92 -9.64 -10.57
CA ALA A 59 7.03 -9.12 -9.22
C ALA A 59 7.55 -7.68 -9.23
N GLY A 60 6.95 -6.79 -8.44
CA GLY A 60 7.40 -5.39 -8.36
C GLY A 60 6.58 -4.53 -7.39
N PRO A 61 6.96 -3.26 -7.23
CA PRO A 61 6.29 -2.33 -6.33
C PRO A 61 4.84 -2.04 -6.72
N GLN A 62 4.03 -1.71 -5.70
CA GLN A 62 2.65 -1.25 -5.86
C GLN A 62 2.46 0.09 -5.13
N LEU A 63 1.88 1.08 -5.82
CA LEU A 63 1.52 2.37 -5.25
C LEU A 63 0.11 2.34 -4.66
N VAL A 64 -0.14 3.19 -3.66
CA VAL A 64 -1.48 3.50 -3.17
C VAL A 64 -1.65 5.00 -3.16
N VAL A 65 -2.73 5.51 -3.75
CA VAL A 65 -3.02 6.95 -3.84
C VAL A 65 -4.51 7.23 -3.64
N PRO A 66 -4.87 8.37 -3.02
CA PRO A 66 -6.27 8.75 -2.84
C PRO A 66 -6.96 9.03 -4.18
N SER A 67 -8.19 8.53 -4.33
CA SER A 67 -9.05 8.78 -5.51
C SER A 67 -9.53 10.22 -5.63
N THR A 68 -9.57 10.97 -4.53
CA THR A 68 -10.02 12.37 -4.51
C THR A 68 -9.02 13.35 -5.12
N ASN A 69 -7.83 12.90 -5.52
CA ASN A 69 -6.80 13.76 -6.12
C ASN A 69 -6.40 13.25 -7.51
N ALA A 70 -6.98 13.82 -8.56
CA ALA A 70 -6.74 13.45 -9.96
C ALA A 70 -5.24 13.52 -10.35
N ARG A 71 -4.48 14.50 -9.82
CA ARG A 71 -3.04 14.61 -10.09
C ARG A 71 -2.26 13.45 -9.49
N TYR A 72 -2.60 13.02 -8.27
CA TYR A 72 -1.94 11.88 -7.66
C TYR A 72 -2.31 10.58 -8.37
N ALA A 73 -3.57 10.42 -8.77
CA ALA A 73 -4.03 9.27 -9.54
C ALA A 73 -3.31 9.16 -10.89
N LEU A 74 -3.16 10.26 -11.64
CA LEU A 74 -2.36 10.31 -12.88
C LEU A 74 -0.88 10.02 -12.64
N ASN A 75 -0.31 10.57 -11.56
CA ASN A 75 1.08 10.29 -11.21
C ASN A 75 1.29 8.81 -10.92
N ALA A 76 0.37 8.16 -10.21
CA ALA A 76 0.43 6.74 -9.90
C ALA A 76 0.28 5.88 -11.16
N ALA A 77 -0.69 6.19 -12.02
CA ALA A 77 -0.87 5.50 -13.30
C ALA A 77 0.39 5.58 -14.18
N ASN A 78 1.08 6.72 -14.19
CA ASN A 78 2.29 6.97 -14.97
C ASN A 78 3.59 6.54 -14.26
N ALA A 79 3.52 6.09 -13.00
CA ALA A 79 4.69 5.73 -12.20
C ALA A 79 5.28 4.35 -12.55
N ARG A 80 4.76 3.70 -13.60
CA ARG A 80 5.38 2.46 -14.09
C ARG A 80 6.83 2.66 -14.52
N TRP A 81 7.20 3.85 -14.95
CA TRP A 81 8.56 4.16 -15.38
C TRP A 81 9.14 5.33 -14.58
N GLY A 82 10.23 5.08 -13.89
CA GLY A 82 10.94 6.09 -13.10
C GLY A 82 12.39 6.25 -13.54
N SER A 83 12.91 7.48 -13.45
CA SER A 83 14.33 7.77 -13.60
C SER A 83 15.08 7.31 -12.35
N LEU A 84 16.04 6.41 -12.49
CA LEU A 84 16.92 6.02 -11.41
C LEU A 84 17.83 7.18 -10.98
N TYR A 85 18.29 7.96 -11.96
CA TYR A 85 19.14 9.11 -11.67
C TYR A 85 18.42 10.15 -10.82
N ASP A 86 17.20 10.55 -11.21
CA ASP A 86 16.40 11.51 -10.45
C ASP A 86 16.04 10.97 -9.05
N SER A 87 15.69 9.68 -8.96
CA SER A 87 15.31 9.04 -7.70
C SER A 87 16.47 8.96 -6.70
N LEU A 88 17.68 8.69 -7.17
CA LEU A 88 18.89 8.71 -6.35
C LEU A 88 19.33 10.13 -6.02
N TYR A 89 19.26 11.05 -6.99
CA TYR A 89 19.74 12.42 -6.82
C TYR A 89 18.85 13.21 -5.85
N GLY A 90 17.53 13.08 -5.96
CA GLY A 90 16.53 13.86 -5.23
C GLY A 90 16.17 13.35 -3.83
N THR A 91 16.88 12.34 -3.30
CA THR A 91 16.59 11.73 -2.00
C THR A 91 17.85 11.50 -1.15
N ASP A 92 17.67 11.09 0.10
CA ASP A 92 18.77 10.71 1.00
C ASP A 92 19.48 9.39 0.63
N ALA A 93 19.04 8.70 -0.43
CA ALA A 93 19.63 7.44 -0.90
C ALA A 93 21.13 7.52 -1.23
N MET A 94 21.64 8.74 -1.49
CA MET A 94 23.06 9.04 -1.73
C MET A 94 23.71 9.82 -0.59
N GLY A 95 23.18 9.71 0.63
CA GLY A 95 23.58 10.49 1.81
C GLY A 95 22.79 11.80 1.96
N ALA A 96 23.11 12.57 2.99
CA ALA A 96 22.42 13.80 3.32
C ALA A 96 22.15 14.66 2.06
N PHE A 97 20.90 15.11 1.94
CA PHE A 97 20.41 15.86 0.80
C PHE A 97 20.12 17.30 1.24
N ASP A 98 21.07 18.21 1.00
CA ASP A 98 20.81 19.64 1.07
C ASP A 98 20.17 20.06 -0.26
N GLN A 99 18.99 20.64 -0.20
CA GLN A 99 18.33 21.25 -1.37
C GLN A 99 19.05 22.54 -1.75
N ALA A 100 20.36 22.45 -2.07
CA ALA A 100 21.09 23.57 -2.61
C ALA A 100 20.52 23.97 -3.97
N GLU A 101 20.45 25.25 -4.25
CA GLU A 101 20.03 25.74 -5.56
C GLU A 101 21.01 25.26 -6.64
N GLY A 102 20.50 24.52 -7.62
CA GLY A 102 21.25 24.08 -8.80
C GLY A 102 21.73 22.61 -8.75
N TYR A 103 22.39 22.22 -9.85
CA TYR A 103 22.91 20.87 -10.02
C TYR A 103 24.29 20.69 -9.38
N ASP A 104 24.40 19.85 -8.35
CA ASP A 104 25.66 19.43 -7.74
C ASP A 104 26.32 18.34 -8.59
N ARG A 105 27.47 18.68 -9.22
CA ARG A 105 28.24 17.78 -10.08
C ARG A 105 28.82 16.59 -9.32
N GLY A 106 29.26 16.78 -8.07
CA GLY A 106 29.82 15.72 -7.24
C GLY A 106 28.78 14.69 -6.87
N ARG A 107 27.60 15.15 -6.47
CA ARG A 107 26.45 14.27 -6.22
C ARG A 107 26.02 13.53 -7.49
N GLY A 108 25.90 14.23 -8.62
CA GLY A 108 25.58 13.63 -9.91
C GLY A 108 26.55 12.53 -10.33
N ALA A 109 27.85 12.72 -10.14
CA ALA A 109 28.84 11.69 -10.42
C ALA A 109 28.66 10.44 -9.53
N ARG A 110 28.37 10.61 -8.25
CA ARG A 110 28.06 9.48 -7.35
C ARG A 110 26.77 8.75 -7.76
N VAL A 111 25.75 9.46 -8.20
CA VAL A 111 24.50 8.88 -8.73
C VAL A 111 24.79 8.01 -9.95
N VAL A 112 25.52 8.53 -10.93
CA VAL A 112 25.92 7.77 -12.12
C VAL A 112 26.70 6.53 -11.73
N ALA A 113 27.69 6.65 -10.85
CA ALA A 113 28.48 5.51 -10.37
C ALA A 113 27.58 4.43 -9.70
N ARG A 114 26.64 4.83 -8.86
CA ARG A 114 25.68 3.92 -8.22
C ARG A 114 24.80 3.19 -9.22
N ALA A 115 24.32 3.89 -10.24
CA ALA A 115 23.51 3.28 -11.31
C ALA A 115 24.35 2.30 -12.16
N ARG A 116 25.64 2.59 -12.40
CA ARG A 116 26.55 1.66 -13.10
C ARG A 116 26.75 0.37 -12.31
N VAL A 117 26.91 0.44 -10.98
CA VAL A 117 26.95 -0.75 -10.10
C VAL A 117 25.65 -1.57 -10.20
N PHE A 118 24.48 -0.91 -10.28
CA PHE A 118 23.24 -1.62 -10.52
C PHE A 118 23.24 -2.35 -11.87
N LEU A 119 23.73 -1.71 -12.94
CA LEU A 119 23.84 -2.35 -14.26
C LEU A 119 24.82 -3.53 -14.26
N ASP A 120 25.97 -3.41 -13.59
CA ASP A 120 26.94 -4.50 -13.46
C ASP A 120 26.33 -5.73 -12.76
N ASN A 121 25.48 -5.51 -11.74
CA ASN A 121 24.81 -6.60 -11.02
C ASN A 121 23.67 -7.24 -11.83
N ALA A 122 22.84 -6.44 -12.49
CA ALA A 122 21.65 -6.91 -13.18
C ALA A 122 21.92 -7.39 -14.63
N PHE A 123 22.90 -6.77 -15.30
CA PHE A 123 23.22 -6.95 -16.72
C PHE A 123 24.73 -7.01 -16.97
N PRO A 124 25.47 -7.91 -16.31
CA PRO A 124 26.94 -7.95 -16.39
C PRO A 124 27.43 -8.14 -17.82
N ILE A 125 28.54 -7.45 -18.15
CA ILE A 125 29.26 -7.56 -19.42
C ILE A 125 30.38 -8.60 -19.25
N ILE A 126 30.69 -9.36 -20.29
CA ILE A 126 31.79 -10.34 -20.23
C ILE A 126 33.13 -9.58 -20.12
N GLY A 127 33.77 -9.71 -18.93
CA GLY A 127 35.13 -9.18 -18.69
C GLY A 127 35.25 -7.65 -18.60
N ALA A 128 34.11 -6.93 -18.47
CA ALA A 128 34.11 -5.45 -18.35
C ALA A 128 33.05 -4.97 -17.36
N SER A 129 33.12 -3.69 -16.99
CA SER A 129 32.14 -3.00 -16.16
C SER A 129 31.43 -1.92 -16.97
N HIS A 130 30.15 -1.70 -16.67
CA HIS A 130 29.38 -0.56 -17.22
C HIS A 130 30.00 0.80 -16.85
N ALA A 131 30.86 0.88 -15.84
CA ALA A 131 31.51 2.12 -15.42
C ALA A 131 32.41 2.74 -16.51
N ASP A 132 33.06 1.89 -17.33
CA ASP A 132 34.10 2.31 -18.28
C ASP A 132 33.64 2.31 -19.75
N VAL A 133 32.35 2.04 -20.00
CA VAL A 133 31.78 1.87 -21.34
C VAL A 133 31.76 3.18 -22.13
N LYS A 134 32.17 3.08 -23.41
CA LYS A 134 32.20 4.19 -24.35
C LYS A 134 31.06 4.14 -25.38
N ARG A 135 30.49 2.96 -25.66
CA ARG A 135 29.38 2.83 -26.61
C ARG A 135 28.55 1.58 -26.38
N TYR A 136 27.26 1.70 -26.67
CA TYR A 136 26.31 0.61 -26.82
C TYR A 136 25.82 0.61 -28.27
N TYR A 137 25.72 -0.57 -28.86
CA TYR A 137 25.20 -0.72 -30.21
C TYR A 137 24.65 -2.14 -30.45
N VAL A 138 23.82 -2.29 -31.48
CA VAL A 138 23.21 -3.56 -31.84
C VAL A 138 23.83 -4.06 -33.14
N ARG A 139 24.31 -5.30 -33.13
CA ARG A 139 24.87 -6.01 -34.28
C ARG A 139 24.52 -7.50 -34.18
N ASP A 140 24.13 -8.08 -35.30
CA ASP A 140 23.81 -9.52 -35.39
C ASP A 140 22.77 -9.96 -34.34
N LYS A 141 21.72 -9.14 -34.14
CA LYS A 141 20.63 -9.34 -33.16
C LYS A 141 21.06 -9.33 -31.68
N GLN A 142 22.27 -8.87 -31.39
CA GLN A 142 22.79 -8.79 -30.03
C GLN A 142 23.16 -7.36 -29.64
N LEU A 143 23.01 -7.06 -28.37
CA LEU A 143 23.58 -5.86 -27.78
C LEU A 143 25.07 -6.09 -27.55
N LEU A 144 25.89 -5.20 -28.09
CA LEU A 144 27.33 -5.14 -27.84
C LEU A 144 27.66 -3.86 -27.08
N VAL A 145 28.54 -4.00 -26.11
CA VAL A 145 29.03 -2.95 -25.23
C VAL A 145 30.54 -2.92 -25.36
N ASP A 146 31.10 -1.90 -26.05
CA ASP A 146 32.51 -1.83 -26.45
C ASP A 146 33.00 -3.15 -27.11
N ASP A 147 32.22 -3.68 -28.05
CA ASP A 147 32.45 -4.95 -28.77
C ASP A 147 32.29 -6.22 -27.92
N LEU A 148 31.91 -6.12 -26.64
CA LEU A 148 31.71 -7.25 -25.72
C LEU A 148 30.20 -7.52 -25.53
N PRO A 149 29.74 -8.78 -25.48
CA PRO A 149 28.35 -9.10 -25.21
C PRO A 149 28.05 -9.08 -23.70
N LEU A 150 26.76 -9.06 -23.36
CA LEU A 150 26.31 -9.36 -22.00
C LEU A 150 26.63 -10.81 -21.63
N VAL A 151 26.82 -11.09 -20.34
CA VAL A 151 26.94 -12.47 -19.81
C VAL A 151 25.68 -13.28 -20.12
N SER A 152 24.52 -12.62 -20.09
CA SER A 152 23.19 -13.16 -20.43
C SER A 152 22.61 -12.39 -21.61
N PRO A 153 22.93 -12.75 -22.86
CA PRO A 153 22.48 -12.00 -24.05
C PRO A 153 20.97 -11.94 -24.22
N GLU A 154 20.23 -12.92 -23.68
CA GLU A 154 18.76 -13.00 -23.71
C GLU A 154 18.09 -11.88 -22.90
N LYS A 155 18.82 -11.21 -22.01
CA LYS A 155 18.32 -10.03 -21.29
C LYS A 155 18.18 -8.79 -22.18
N PHE A 156 18.75 -8.78 -23.37
CA PHE A 156 18.52 -7.74 -24.38
C PHE A 156 17.20 -8.01 -25.11
N ILE A 157 16.25 -7.06 -24.97
CA ILE A 157 14.89 -7.22 -25.50
C ILE A 157 14.66 -6.38 -26.75
N GLY A 158 15.32 -5.21 -26.85
CA GLY A 158 15.13 -4.32 -27.99
C GLY A 158 15.84 -2.99 -27.85
N TYR A 159 15.61 -2.14 -28.83
CA TYR A 159 16.22 -0.81 -28.89
C TYR A 159 15.29 0.18 -29.61
N SER A 160 15.59 1.47 -29.54
CA SER A 160 14.97 2.48 -30.39
C SER A 160 16.02 3.29 -31.16
N GLY A 161 15.65 3.77 -32.33
CA GLY A 161 16.54 4.55 -33.19
C GLY A 161 17.50 3.70 -34.04
N ASN A 162 18.72 4.21 -34.31
CA ASN A 162 19.68 3.53 -35.16
C ASN A 162 20.40 2.40 -34.39
N PRO A 163 20.48 1.16 -34.89
CA PRO A 163 21.14 0.06 -34.18
C PRO A 163 22.63 0.34 -33.90
N LYS A 164 23.33 1.11 -34.74
CA LYS A 164 24.74 1.50 -34.51
C LYS A 164 24.93 2.58 -33.45
N ALA A 165 23.88 3.35 -33.14
CA ALA A 165 23.85 4.40 -32.13
C ALA A 165 22.39 4.55 -31.65
N PRO A 166 21.91 3.63 -30.79
CA PRO A 166 20.52 3.63 -30.35
C PRO A 166 20.22 4.86 -29.47
N ASN A 167 18.97 5.36 -29.59
CA ASN A 167 18.46 6.38 -28.67
C ASN A 167 18.14 5.76 -27.30
N SER A 168 17.74 4.48 -27.29
CA SER A 168 17.54 3.73 -26.07
C SER A 168 17.77 2.22 -26.29
N VAL A 169 18.09 1.52 -25.21
CA VAL A 169 18.23 0.06 -25.16
C VAL A 169 17.30 -0.47 -24.07
N LEU A 170 16.50 -1.47 -24.41
CA LEU A 170 15.58 -2.16 -23.50
C LEU A 170 16.19 -3.47 -23.05
N LEU A 171 16.31 -3.61 -21.73
CA LEU A 171 16.81 -4.80 -21.05
C LEU A 171 15.72 -5.39 -20.14
N LYS A 172 15.83 -6.68 -19.78
CA LYS A 172 14.90 -7.37 -18.89
C LYS A 172 15.64 -8.24 -17.88
N ASN A 173 15.26 -8.14 -16.60
CA ASN A 173 15.81 -8.98 -15.53
C ASN A 173 14.72 -9.27 -14.48
N ASN A 174 14.58 -10.54 -14.07
CA ASN A 174 13.54 -11.02 -13.14
C ASN A 174 12.12 -10.57 -13.53
N GLY A 175 11.83 -10.51 -14.84
CA GLY A 175 10.54 -10.08 -15.36
C GLY A 175 10.38 -8.57 -15.56
N LEU A 176 11.18 -7.73 -14.89
CA LEU A 176 11.14 -6.26 -14.98
C LEU A 176 12.04 -5.73 -16.09
N PHE A 177 11.59 -4.65 -16.70
CA PHE A 177 12.34 -3.96 -17.74
C PHE A 177 13.21 -2.80 -17.20
N VAL A 178 14.32 -2.53 -17.92
CA VAL A 178 15.18 -1.37 -17.72
C VAL A 178 15.46 -0.73 -19.09
N VAL A 179 15.32 0.58 -19.18
CA VAL A 179 15.64 1.35 -20.39
C VAL A 179 16.87 2.19 -20.15
N LEU A 180 17.93 1.94 -20.91
CA LEU A 180 19.09 2.84 -21.00
C LEU A 180 18.75 3.93 -22.01
N VAL A 181 18.84 5.20 -21.62
CA VAL A 181 18.53 6.36 -22.46
C VAL A 181 19.82 7.07 -22.86
N PHE A 182 20.06 7.23 -24.14
CA PHE A 182 21.25 7.91 -24.65
C PHE A 182 20.89 9.26 -25.26
N ASP A 183 21.47 10.33 -24.73
CA ASP A 183 21.28 11.70 -25.20
C ASP A 183 22.53 12.55 -24.86
N ARG A 184 23.33 12.86 -25.85
CA ARG A 184 24.55 13.68 -25.70
C ARG A 184 24.25 15.19 -25.55
N ALA A 185 23.02 15.64 -25.77
CA ALA A 185 22.60 16.99 -25.49
C ALA A 185 22.16 17.18 -24.03
N HIS A 186 21.82 16.09 -23.34
CA HIS A 186 21.41 16.13 -21.94
C HIS A 186 22.57 16.47 -21.00
N VAL A 187 22.30 17.19 -19.90
CA VAL A 187 23.33 17.66 -18.94
C VAL A 187 24.20 16.53 -18.36
N VAL A 188 23.65 15.32 -18.18
CA VAL A 188 24.37 14.13 -17.73
C VAL A 188 25.02 13.42 -18.91
N GLY A 189 24.25 13.11 -19.97
CA GLY A 189 24.73 12.36 -21.13
C GLY A 189 25.85 13.03 -21.92
N SER A 190 25.93 14.39 -21.91
CA SER A 190 27.03 15.13 -22.51
C SER A 190 28.38 14.87 -21.85
N ARG A 191 28.38 14.38 -20.61
CA ARG A 191 29.58 14.07 -19.80
C ARG A 191 29.88 12.60 -19.69
N ASP A 192 28.92 11.76 -20.06
CA ASP A 192 29.08 10.30 -20.07
C ASP A 192 29.76 9.88 -21.38
N GLN A 193 30.77 8.98 -21.28
CA GLN A 193 31.54 8.55 -22.45
C GLN A 193 30.65 7.84 -23.49
N ALA A 194 29.69 7.05 -23.04
CA ALA A 194 28.71 6.38 -23.91
C ALA A 194 27.53 7.27 -24.30
N GLY A 195 27.38 8.46 -23.67
CA GLY A 195 26.23 9.34 -23.85
C GLY A 195 25.01 8.91 -23.02
N LEU A 196 25.18 8.05 -22.00
CA LEU A 196 24.07 7.59 -21.15
C LEU A 196 23.55 8.77 -20.31
N ALA A 197 22.32 9.16 -20.59
CA ALA A 197 21.66 10.31 -19.96
C ALA A 197 20.81 9.90 -18.76
N ASP A 198 20.24 8.69 -18.78
CA ASP A 198 19.41 8.15 -17.70
C ASP A 198 19.30 6.62 -17.78
N VAL A 199 19.00 6.02 -16.65
CA VAL A 199 18.57 4.62 -16.51
C VAL A 199 17.14 4.64 -15.99
N ARG A 200 16.18 4.28 -16.85
CA ARG A 200 14.77 4.23 -16.46
C ARG A 200 14.40 2.82 -16.04
N ILE A 201 13.81 2.72 -14.88
CA ILE A 201 13.41 1.47 -14.24
C ILE A 201 11.91 1.28 -14.39
N GLU A 202 11.47 0.08 -14.78
CA GLU A 202 10.09 -0.33 -14.60
C GLU A 202 9.82 -0.46 -13.11
N SER A 203 8.97 0.43 -12.58
CA SER A 203 8.86 0.74 -11.16
C SER A 203 7.52 0.26 -10.59
N ALA A 204 6.49 1.09 -10.58
CA ALA A 204 5.17 0.69 -10.11
C ALA A 204 4.48 -0.19 -11.16
N LEU A 205 4.51 -1.51 -10.97
CA LEU A 205 3.79 -2.44 -11.86
C LEU A 205 2.28 -2.26 -11.74
N SER A 206 1.80 -2.03 -10.54
CA SER A 206 0.41 -1.75 -10.26
C SER A 206 0.26 -0.57 -9.30
N ALA A 207 -0.92 0.02 -9.28
CA ALA A 207 -1.28 1.08 -8.35
C ALA A 207 -2.73 0.90 -7.91
N ILE A 208 -3.00 1.21 -6.64
CA ILE A 208 -4.33 1.17 -6.04
C ILE A 208 -4.84 2.61 -5.96
N ILE A 209 -5.96 2.87 -6.64
CA ILE A 209 -6.75 4.10 -6.48
C ILE A 209 -7.69 3.86 -5.30
N ASP A 210 -7.53 4.62 -4.24
CA ASP A 210 -8.12 4.29 -2.94
C ASP A 210 -9.38 5.11 -2.65
N LEU A 211 -10.49 4.41 -2.33
CA LEU A 211 -11.74 5.01 -1.83
C LEU A 211 -11.90 4.84 -0.32
N GLU A 212 -10.91 4.28 0.37
CA GLU A 212 -11.03 3.85 1.77
C GLU A 212 -10.10 4.68 2.68
N ASP A 213 -9.00 4.14 3.19
CA ASP A 213 -8.21 4.74 4.28
C ASP A 213 -7.49 6.04 3.91
N SER A 214 -7.21 6.27 2.63
CA SER A 214 -6.49 7.48 2.19
C SER A 214 -7.39 8.64 1.75
N VAL A 215 -8.72 8.50 1.88
CA VAL A 215 -9.67 9.56 1.54
C VAL A 215 -10.60 9.90 2.70
N ALA A 216 -11.17 11.11 2.67
CA ALA A 216 -12.22 11.57 3.57
C ALA A 216 -13.52 11.79 2.76
N CYS A 217 -14.15 10.70 2.34
CA CYS A 217 -15.40 10.70 1.59
C CYS A 217 -16.55 10.41 2.56
N VAL A 218 -17.36 11.41 2.88
CA VAL A 218 -18.43 11.29 3.87
C VAL A 218 -19.83 11.51 3.31
N ASP A 219 -19.95 12.02 2.08
CA ASP A 219 -21.24 12.28 1.43
C ASP A 219 -21.19 12.06 -0.09
N GLY A 220 -22.31 12.38 -0.76
CA GLY A 220 -22.46 12.18 -2.21
C GLY A 220 -21.53 13.04 -3.05
N GLU A 221 -21.20 14.25 -2.60
CA GLU A 221 -20.27 15.15 -3.31
C GLU A 221 -18.86 14.59 -3.30
N ASP A 222 -18.38 14.14 -2.14
CA ASP A 222 -17.08 13.51 -1.99
C ASP A 222 -16.98 12.24 -2.84
N LYS A 223 -18.04 11.39 -2.85
CA LYS A 223 -18.10 10.18 -3.68
C LYS A 223 -18.06 10.49 -5.17
N VAL A 224 -18.81 11.50 -5.63
CA VAL A 224 -18.80 11.91 -7.04
C VAL A 224 -17.41 12.37 -7.46
N ASN A 225 -16.71 13.15 -6.64
CA ASN A 225 -15.33 13.56 -6.90
C ASN A 225 -14.40 12.33 -7.06
N ALA A 226 -14.45 11.41 -6.11
CA ALA A 226 -13.63 10.20 -6.12
C ALA A 226 -13.94 9.28 -7.32
N TYR A 227 -15.22 9.04 -7.60
CA TYR A 227 -15.66 8.24 -8.76
C TYR A 227 -15.31 8.90 -10.10
N SER A 228 -15.33 10.24 -10.18
CA SER A 228 -14.96 10.98 -11.40
C SER A 228 -13.50 10.76 -11.78
N THR A 229 -12.61 10.67 -10.79
CA THR A 229 -11.21 10.31 -11.02
C THR A 229 -11.09 8.89 -11.60
N TRP A 230 -11.78 7.91 -11.01
CA TRP A 230 -11.79 6.54 -11.52
C TRP A 230 -12.39 6.45 -12.93
N LEU A 231 -13.49 7.15 -13.19
CA LEU A 231 -14.11 7.23 -14.51
C LEU A 231 -13.11 7.75 -15.56
N GLY A 232 -12.43 8.87 -15.27
CA GLY A 232 -11.46 9.45 -16.19
C GLY A 232 -10.27 8.53 -16.47
N LEU A 233 -9.80 7.78 -15.46
CA LEU A 233 -8.77 6.74 -15.65
C LEU A 233 -9.26 5.61 -16.56
N MET A 234 -10.46 5.09 -16.31
CA MET A 234 -11.05 4.00 -17.10
C MET A 234 -11.42 4.43 -18.51
N LYS A 235 -11.86 5.67 -18.71
CA LYS A 235 -12.05 6.28 -20.03
C LYS A 235 -10.73 6.62 -20.72
N GLY A 236 -9.64 6.79 -19.97
CA GLY A 236 -8.33 7.19 -20.48
C GLY A 236 -8.23 8.67 -20.85
N ASP A 237 -9.16 9.51 -20.38
CA ASP A 237 -9.24 10.94 -20.67
C ASP A 237 -8.99 11.83 -19.44
N LEU A 238 -8.62 11.24 -18.30
CA LEU A 238 -8.28 11.99 -17.11
C LEU A 238 -7.11 12.94 -17.39
N THR A 239 -7.30 14.23 -17.05
CA THR A 239 -6.27 15.26 -17.14
C THR A 239 -6.16 16.02 -15.83
N SER A 240 -4.99 16.56 -15.57
CA SER A 240 -4.76 17.48 -14.45
C SER A 240 -3.87 18.63 -14.89
N GLU A 241 -4.33 19.84 -14.61
CA GLU A 241 -3.60 21.07 -14.92
C GLU A 241 -2.96 21.62 -13.65
N PHE A 242 -1.72 22.03 -13.74
CA PHE A 242 -0.99 22.70 -12.66
C PHE A 242 0.10 23.61 -13.22
N GLU A 243 0.52 24.56 -12.40
CA GLU A 243 1.61 25.46 -12.74
C GLU A 243 2.95 24.88 -12.28
N LYS A 244 3.96 24.90 -13.16
CA LYS A 244 5.34 24.52 -12.84
C LYS A 244 6.29 25.55 -13.47
N ASN A 245 7.08 26.22 -12.64
CA ASN A 245 8.05 27.25 -13.08
C ASN A 245 7.39 28.34 -13.95
N GLY A 246 6.22 28.84 -13.56
CA GLY A 246 5.47 29.87 -14.27
C GLY A 246 4.83 29.39 -15.60
N LYS A 247 4.80 28.10 -15.86
CA LYS A 247 4.18 27.52 -17.06
C LYS A 247 3.03 26.57 -16.68
N LYS A 248 1.92 26.70 -17.39
CA LYS A 248 0.79 25.77 -17.29
C LYS A 248 1.20 24.43 -17.89
N VAL A 249 1.12 23.38 -17.10
CA VAL A 249 1.41 22.00 -17.49
C VAL A 249 0.11 21.20 -17.42
N VAL A 250 -0.25 20.54 -18.51
CA VAL A 250 -1.34 19.57 -18.55
C VAL A 250 -0.74 18.18 -18.48
N ARG A 251 -1.14 17.40 -17.49
CA ARG A 251 -0.74 16.00 -17.35
C ARG A 251 -1.89 15.10 -17.81
N CYS A 252 -1.55 14.06 -18.56
CA CYS A 252 -2.46 13.01 -19.03
C CYS A 252 -1.81 11.63 -18.84
N LEU A 253 -2.51 10.58 -19.19
CA LEU A 253 -1.98 9.21 -19.19
C LEU A 253 -0.92 9.05 -20.29
N ASN A 254 0.18 8.37 -19.96
CA ASN A 254 1.27 8.09 -20.90
C ASN A 254 0.83 7.06 -21.96
N SER A 255 1.30 7.25 -23.19
CA SER A 255 1.22 6.25 -24.25
C SER A 255 2.30 5.19 -24.10
N ASP A 256 2.03 3.98 -24.58
CA ASP A 256 2.98 2.87 -24.56
C ASP A 256 4.30 3.20 -25.27
N LEU A 257 5.38 2.57 -24.83
CA LEU A 257 6.72 2.81 -25.33
C LEU A 257 7.03 1.88 -26.50
N SER A 258 7.51 2.42 -27.61
CA SER A 258 7.80 1.65 -28.84
C SER A 258 9.29 1.30 -28.93
N PHE A 259 9.57 0.06 -29.34
CA PHE A 259 10.90 -0.48 -29.54
C PHE A 259 10.95 -1.36 -30.79
N ILE A 260 12.18 -1.64 -31.23
CA ILE A 260 12.50 -2.60 -32.29
C ILE A 260 13.14 -3.82 -31.62
N SER A 261 12.62 -5.00 -31.87
CA SER A 261 13.14 -6.27 -31.34
C SER A 261 14.52 -6.61 -31.93
N PRO A 262 15.28 -7.55 -31.36
CA PRO A 262 16.52 -8.05 -31.99
C PRO A 262 16.31 -8.62 -33.39
N SER A 263 15.12 -9.12 -33.72
CA SER A 263 14.76 -9.61 -35.07
C SER A 263 14.42 -8.50 -36.06
N GLY A 264 14.20 -7.27 -35.57
CA GLY A 264 13.85 -6.12 -36.41
C GLY A 264 12.36 -5.79 -36.45
N ASP A 265 11.54 -6.46 -35.64
CA ASP A 265 10.11 -6.24 -35.56
C ASP A 265 9.77 -5.12 -34.57
N ASP A 266 8.82 -4.27 -34.94
CA ASP A 266 8.29 -3.25 -34.04
C ASP A 266 7.40 -3.88 -32.95
N PHE A 267 7.55 -3.43 -31.71
CA PHE A 267 6.68 -3.80 -30.60
C PHE A 267 6.56 -2.66 -29.60
N SER A 268 5.57 -2.75 -28.72
CA SER A 268 5.38 -1.79 -27.64
C SER A 268 5.29 -2.47 -26.26
N ILE A 269 5.71 -1.74 -25.25
CA ILE A 269 5.58 -2.13 -23.83
C ILE A 269 4.73 -1.10 -23.09
N ARG A 270 4.06 -1.55 -22.03
CA ARG A 270 3.16 -0.69 -21.25
C ARG A 270 3.90 0.46 -20.60
N ALA A 271 3.35 1.67 -20.73
CA ALA A 271 3.84 2.86 -20.04
C ALA A 271 3.11 3.15 -18.73
N ARG A 272 1.98 2.51 -18.49
CA ARG A 272 1.11 2.73 -17.33
C ARG A 272 1.12 1.55 -16.37
N ALA A 273 1.03 1.83 -15.06
CA ALA A 273 0.76 0.82 -14.04
C ALA A 273 -0.62 0.19 -14.28
N LEU A 274 -0.77 -1.08 -13.91
CA LEU A 274 -2.09 -1.72 -13.83
C LEU A 274 -2.83 -1.14 -12.61
N LEU A 275 -4.03 -0.62 -12.84
CA LEU A 275 -4.80 0.03 -11.77
C LEU A 275 -5.77 -0.93 -11.12
N TRP A 276 -5.73 -0.94 -9.80
CA TRP A 276 -6.76 -1.43 -8.90
C TRP A 276 -7.58 -0.28 -8.37
N ILE A 277 -8.80 -0.55 -7.89
CA ILE A 277 -9.53 0.36 -7.04
C ILE A 277 -9.83 -0.31 -5.70
N ARG A 278 -9.54 0.36 -4.57
CA ARG A 278 -9.92 -0.15 -3.25
C ARG A 278 -11.25 0.46 -2.86
N ASN A 279 -12.29 -0.39 -2.77
CA ASN A 279 -13.59 -0.03 -2.24
C ASN A 279 -13.54 0.03 -0.71
N VAL A 280 -14.57 0.55 -0.05
CA VAL A 280 -14.68 0.48 1.41
C VAL A 280 -15.12 -0.92 1.89
N GLY A 281 -14.93 -1.20 3.18
CA GLY A 281 -15.35 -2.43 3.84
C GLY A 281 -16.87 -2.66 3.88
N HIS A 282 -17.32 -3.47 4.85
CA HIS A 282 -18.76 -3.81 4.97
C HIS A 282 -19.48 -2.97 6.04
N LEU A 283 -18.76 -2.22 6.89
CA LEU A 283 -19.34 -1.60 8.07
C LEU A 283 -20.17 -0.34 7.76
N MET A 284 -19.57 0.61 7.02
CA MET A 284 -20.12 1.96 6.91
C MET A 284 -21.33 2.04 6.00
N THR A 285 -22.27 2.92 6.38
CA THR A 285 -23.34 3.43 5.53
C THR A 285 -22.93 4.79 4.95
N THR A 286 -23.71 5.30 4.01
CA THR A 286 -23.46 6.59 3.35
C THR A 286 -24.76 7.32 3.06
N PRO A 287 -24.85 8.64 3.33
CA PRO A 287 -25.98 9.46 2.94
C PRO A 287 -26.01 9.78 1.43
N ALA A 288 -25.02 9.34 0.66
CA ALA A 288 -24.97 9.57 -0.78
C ALA A 288 -26.14 8.96 -1.54
N VAL A 289 -26.71 7.87 -1.03
CA VAL A 289 -27.92 7.21 -1.56
C VAL A 289 -28.75 6.73 -0.38
N LEU A 290 -30.05 7.02 -0.42
CA LEU A 290 -31.02 6.57 0.58
C LEU A 290 -31.92 5.48 -0.02
N ASP A 291 -32.35 4.55 0.81
CA ASP A 291 -33.32 3.54 0.44
C ASP A 291 -34.75 4.13 0.38
N SER A 292 -35.76 3.27 0.11
CA SER A 292 -37.17 3.70 0.03
C SER A 292 -37.75 4.21 1.35
N ASN A 293 -37.13 3.94 2.48
CA ASN A 293 -37.54 4.39 3.80
C ASN A 293 -36.84 5.70 4.20
N GLY A 294 -35.85 6.14 3.43
CA GLY A 294 -35.01 7.27 3.74
C GLY A 294 -33.77 6.91 4.59
N ASP A 295 -33.47 5.61 4.75
CA ASP A 295 -32.30 5.14 5.47
C ASP A 295 -31.07 5.09 4.55
N GLU A 296 -29.89 5.34 5.09
CA GLU A 296 -28.62 5.26 4.38
C GLU A 296 -28.34 3.81 3.92
N ILE A 297 -27.83 3.65 2.69
CA ILE A 297 -27.38 2.34 2.21
C ILE A 297 -25.94 2.03 2.66
N PHE A 298 -25.58 0.75 2.68
CA PHE A 298 -24.19 0.35 2.92
C PHE A 298 -23.27 0.86 1.81
N GLU A 299 -22.28 1.63 2.20
CA GLU A 299 -21.32 2.29 1.29
C GLU A 299 -20.59 1.29 0.38
N GLY A 300 -20.23 0.12 0.93
CA GLY A 300 -19.55 -0.92 0.17
C GLY A 300 -20.39 -1.53 -0.96
N LEU A 301 -21.73 -1.45 -0.92
CA LEU A 301 -22.62 -1.85 -2.02
C LEU A 301 -22.61 -0.81 -3.13
N LEU A 302 -22.64 0.47 -2.77
CA LEU A 302 -22.53 1.57 -3.71
C LEU A 302 -21.21 1.51 -4.45
N ASP A 303 -20.10 1.37 -3.72
CA ASP A 303 -18.76 1.26 -4.30
C ASP A 303 -18.68 0.08 -5.28
N ALA A 304 -19.14 -1.12 -4.88
CA ALA A 304 -19.08 -2.30 -5.73
C ALA A 304 -19.82 -2.09 -7.07
N MET A 305 -21.01 -1.50 -7.04
CA MET A 305 -21.79 -1.20 -8.24
C MET A 305 -21.13 -0.13 -9.10
N VAL A 306 -20.81 1.03 -8.52
CA VAL A 306 -20.32 2.18 -9.28
C VAL A 306 -18.93 1.92 -9.83
N THR A 307 -17.98 1.41 -9.04
CA THR A 307 -16.61 1.19 -9.50
C THR A 307 -16.54 0.13 -10.59
N THR A 308 -17.36 -0.92 -10.52
CA THR A 308 -17.48 -1.91 -11.59
C THR A 308 -18.11 -1.32 -12.85
N MET A 309 -19.22 -0.57 -12.71
CA MET A 309 -19.87 0.10 -13.84
C MET A 309 -18.92 1.04 -14.58
N LEU A 310 -18.13 1.82 -13.85
CA LEU A 310 -17.12 2.71 -14.43
C LEU A 310 -15.99 1.93 -15.10
N GLY A 311 -15.60 0.77 -14.55
CA GLY A 311 -14.63 -0.15 -15.15
C GLY A 311 -15.03 -0.68 -16.53
N LEU A 312 -16.33 -0.69 -16.87
CA LEU A 312 -16.81 -1.12 -18.19
C LEU A 312 -16.26 -0.26 -19.34
N HIS A 313 -15.89 0.98 -19.07
CA HIS A 313 -15.25 1.84 -20.06
C HIS A 313 -13.88 1.32 -20.49
N ASP A 314 -13.20 0.60 -19.61
CA ASP A 314 -11.90 0.00 -19.88
C ASP A 314 -12.00 -1.31 -20.64
N LEU A 315 -12.92 -2.20 -20.25
CA LEU A 315 -13.07 -3.54 -20.83
C LEU A 315 -13.29 -3.55 -22.36
N LYS A 316 -13.70 -2.42 -22.93
CA LYS A 316 -13.95 -2.26 -24.38
C LYS A 316 -12.73 -1.80 -25.16
N LYS A 317 -11.57 -1.59 -24.50
CA LYS A 317 -10.37 -1.04 -25.13
C LYS A 317 -9.30 -2.09 -25.32
N ALA A 318 -8.66 -2.10 -26.48
CA ALA A 318 -7.52 -2.97 -26.76
C ALA A 318 -6.26 -2.57 -25.97
N ASP A 319 -6.12 -1.27 -25.66
CA ASP A 319 -5.02 -0.67 -24.91
C ASP A 319 -5.45 -0.21 -23.49
N GLY A 320 -6.49 -0.83 -22.95
CA GLY A 320 -7.08 -0.52 -21.66
C GLY A 320 -6.14 -0.81 -20.47
N ASN A 321 -6.67 -0.54 -19.27
CA ASN A 321 -6.03 -0.87 -18.00
C ASN A 321 -5.78 -2.39 -17.91
N SER A 322 -6.82 -3.20 -18.11
CA SER A 322 -6.69 -4.66 -18.25
C SER A 322 -6.69 -5.06 -19.73
N ARG A 323 -5.72 -5.90 -20.10
CA ARG A 323 -5.68 -6.53 -21.44
C ARG A 323 -6.29 -7.93 -21.44
N HIS A 324 -6.74 -8.40 -20.27
CA HIS A 324 -7.35 -9.71 -20.08
C HIS A 324 -8.84 -9.64 -19.71
N GLY A 325 -9.45 -8.45 -19.80
CA GLY A 325 -10.88 -8.27 -19.57
C GLY A 325 -11.29 -8.32 -18.09
N SER A 326 -10.43 -7.86 -17.19
CA SER A 326 -10.66 -7.89 -15.75
C SER A 326 -10.77 -6.49 -15.14
N ILE A 327 -11.59 -6.36 -14.11
CA ILE A 327 -11.69 -5.19 -13.24
C ILE A 327 -11.15 -5.60 -11.88
N TYR A 328 -10.14 -4.91 -11.38
CA TYR A 328 -9.43 -5.27 -10.15
C TYR A 328 -9.92 -4.42 -8.98
N ILE A 329 -10.55 -5.05 -7.98
CA ILE A 329 -11.10 -4.38 -6.79
C ILE A 329 -10.49 -4.97 -5.53
N VAL A 330 -9.89 -4.12 -4.68
CA VAL A 330 -9.46 -4.48 -3.33
C VAL A 330 -10.63 -4.27 -2.37
N LYS A 331 -10.92 -5.28 -1.53
CA LYS A 331 -11.94 -5.20 -0.47
C LYS A 331 -11.24 -5.28 0.89
N PRO A 332 -11.23 -4.18 1.66
CA PRO A 332 -10.56 -4.09 2.95
C PRO A 332 -11.46 -4.57 4.09
N LYS A 333 -10.86 -4.72 5.27
CA LYS A 333 -11.53 -4.84 6.58
C LYS A 333 -12.63 -5.91 6.63
N MET A 334 -12.38 -7.07 5.99
CA MET A 334 -13.25 -8.24 6.07
C MET A 334 -12.89 -9.13 7.25
N HIS A 335 -13.90 -9.60 7.99
CA HIS A 335 -13.76 -10.42 9.18
C HIS A 335 -14.10 -11.89 8.90
N GLY A 336 -13.16 -12.60 8.31
CA GLY A 336 -13.22 -14.04 8.09
C GLY A 336 -13.96 -14.50 6.83
N PRO A 337 -14.09 -15.82 6.65
CA PRO A 337 -14.55 -16.41 5.38
C PRO A 337 -15.96 -16.00 4.97
N ALA A 338 -16.86 -15.80 5.94
CA ALA A 338 -18.26 -15.43 5.67
C ALA A 338 -18.37 -14.04 5.02
N GLU A 339 -17.53 -13.07 5.43
CA GLU A 339 -17.51 -11.74 4.82
C GLU A 339 -16.82 -11.73 3.46
N VAL A 340 -15.83 -12.59 3.25
CA VAL A 340 -15.23 -12.78 1.92
C VAL A 340 -16.24 -13.42 0.96
N ASP A 341 -16.99 -14.44 1.39
CA ASP A 341 -18.08 -15.05 0.62
C ASP A 341 -19.17 -14.03 0.29
N PHE A 342 -19.49 -13.14 1.24
CA PHE A 342 -20.43 -12.06 0.99
C PHE A 342 -19.92 -11.08 -0.06
N ALA A 343 -18.63 -10.72 -0.04
CA ALA A 343 -18.02 -9.89 -1.08
C ALA A 343 -18.08 -10.57 -2.46
N ASP A 344 -17.80 -11.88 -2.55
CA ASP A 344 -17.94 -12.64 -3.80
C ASP A 344 -19.38 -12.62 -4.33
N LYS A 345 -20.38 -12.78 -3.45
CA LYS A 345 -21.81 -12.69 -3.79
C LYS A 345 -22.20 -11.28 -4.26
N ILE A 346 -21.69 -10.22 -3.63
CA ILE A 346 -21.91 -8.83 -4.07
C ILE A 346 -21.40 -8.67 -5.50
N PHE A 347 -20.15 -9.04 -5.77
CA PHE A 347 -19.58 -8.89 -7.11
C PHE A 347 -20.29 -9.75 -8.15
N SER A 348 -20.68 -10.99 -7.82
CA SER A 348 -21.48 -11.84 -8.69
C SER A 348 -22.85 -11.21 -9.04
N LYS A 349 -23.48 -10.54 -8.06
CA LYS A 349 -24.73 -9.81 -8.29
C LYS A 349 -24.53 -8.57 -9.15
N VAL A 350 -23.44 -7.82 -8.92
CA VAL A 350 -23.06 -6.64 -9.72
C VAL A 350 -22.79 -7.05 -11.17
N GLU A 351 -21.98 -8.08 -11.39
CA GLU A 351 -21.67 -8.61 -12.73
C GLU A 351 -22.95 -9.00 -13.48
N SER A 352 -23.83 -9.75 -12.83
CA SER A 352 -25.12 -10.14 -13.40
C SER A 352 -26.00 -8.92 -13.71
N SER A 353 -26.03 -7.92 -12.84
CA SER A 353 -26.84 -6.71 -13.04
C SER A 353 -26.31 -5.83 -14.17
N LEU A 354 -25.01 -5.82 -14.41
CA LEU A 354 -24.34 -5.08 -15.48
C LEU A 354 -24.24 -5.87 -16.78
N GLY A 355 -24.62 -7.15 -16.79
CA GLY A 355 -24.59 -8.03 -17.95
C GLY A 355 -23.16 -8.35 -18.44
N ILE A 356 -22.19 -8.41 -17.53
CA ILE A 356 -20.81 -8.82 -17.84
C ILE A 356 -20.57 -10.26 -17.41
N GLU A 357 -19.50 -10.85 -17.95
CA GLU A 357 -19.12 -12.22 -17.67
C GLU A 357 -18.82 -12.41 -16.18
N GLN A 358 -19.25 -13.53 -15.61
CA GLN A 358 -19.00 -13.87 -14.22
C GLN A 358 -17.48 -13.99 -13.97
N TYR A 359 -17.03 -13.49 -12.84
CA TYR A 359 -15.61 -13.39 -12.44
C TYR A 359 -14.77 -12.41 -13.27
N SER A 360 -15.39 -11.50 -14.03
CA SER A 360 -14.68 -10.34 -14.59
C SER A 360 -14.12 -9.41 -13.53
N VAL A 361 -14.84 -9.26 -12.40
CA VAL A 361 -14.34 -8.53 -11.22
C VAL A 361 -13.43 -9.44 -10.41
N LYS A 362 -12.15 -9.05 -10.30
CA LYS A 362 -11.16 -9.73 -9.46
C LYS A 362 -11.14 -9.11 -8.07
N LEU A 363 -10.92 -9.94 -7.06
CA LEU A 363 -10.93 -9.55 -5.65
C LEU A 363 -9.52 -9.54 -5.07
N GLY A 364 -9.13 -8.41 -4.49
CA GLY A 364 -8.01 -8.31 -3.55
C GLY A 364 -8.52 -8.44 -2.12
N ILE A 365 -8.04 -9.43 -1.39
CA ILE A 365 -8.34 -9.63 0.03
C ILE A 365 -7.26 -8.96 0.87
N MET A 366 -7.64 -7.98 1.70
CA MET A 366 -6.76 -7.47 2.74
C MET A 366 -6.78 -8.42 3.94
N ASP A 367 -5.63 -8.98 4.27
CA ASP A 367 -5.40 -9.76 5.49
C ASP A 367 -5.00 -8.78 6.60
N GLU A 368 -5.98 -8.10 7.15
CA GLU A 368 -5.78 -6.99 8.10
C GLU A 368 -6.73 -7.00 9.29
N GLU A 369 -7.60 -8.02 9.37
CA GLU A 369 -8.45 -8.27 10.53
C GLU A 369 -8.11 -9.63 11.14
N ARG A 370 -8.14 -9.71 12.47
CA ARG A 370 -7.70 -10.90 13.21
C ARG A 370 -8.42 -12.18 12.75
N ARG A 371 -9.74 -12.10 12.57
CA ARG A 371 -10.56 -13.25 12.13
C ARG A 371 -10.22 -13.69 10.70
N THR A 372 -9.80 -12.78 9.83
CA THR A 372 -9.30 -13.14 8.49
C THR A 372 -7.95 -13.80 8.58
N SER A 373 -7.02 -13.26 9.37
CA SER A 373 -5.67 -13.82 9.51
C SER A 373 -5.69 -15.27 10.02
N VAL A 374 -6.49 -15.55 11.06
CA VAL A 374 -6.56 -16.91 11.63
C VAL A 374 -7.33 -17.91 10.76
N ASN A 375 -8.04 -17.43 9.73
CA ASN A 375 -8.83 -18.24 8.79
C ASN A 375 -8.45 -17.98 7.33
N LEU A 376 -7.24 -17.49 7.05
CA LEU A 376 -6.86 -16.99 5.73
C LEU A 376 -7.09 -18.00 4.59
N LYS A 377 -6.78 -19.27 4.82
CA LYS A 377 -7.01 -20.35 3.83
C LYS A 377 -8.48 -20.43 3.41
N GLU A 378 -9.39 -20.37 4.38
CA GLU A 378 -10.84 -20.44 4.12
C GLU A 378 -11.36 -19.12 3.51
N CYS A 379 -10.75 -17.98 3.85
CA CYS A 379 -11.02 -16.72 3.16
C CYS A 379 -10.66 -16.79 1.66
N ILE A 380 -9.49 -17.34 1.34
CA ILE A 380 -9.08 -17.55 -0.06
C ILE A 380 -10.03 -18.56 -0.75
N ARG A 381 -10.43 -19.63 -0.06
CA ARG A 381 -11.39 -20.61 -0.58
C ARG A 381 -12.72 -19.98 -0.96
N ALA A 382 -13.25 -19.10 -0.11
CA ALA A 382 -14.53 -18.41 -0.34
C ALA A 382 -14.54 -17.60 -1.65
N ALA A 383 -13.38 -17.12 -2.10
CA ALA A 383 -13.24 -16.36 -3.35
C ALA A 383 -12.28 -17.03 -4.36
N LYS A 384 -12.10 -18.34 -4.32
CA LYS A 384 -11.07 -19.07 -5.10
C LYS A 384 -11.09 -18.84 -6.60
N ARG A 385 -12.22 -18.45 -7.18
CA ARG A 385 -12.38 -18.16 -8.62
C ARG A 385 -12.16 -16.68 -8.97
N ARG A 386 -12.01 -15.82 -7.95
CA ARG A 386 -11.97 -14.36 -8.11
C ARG A 386 -10.72 -13.74 -7.51
N VAL A 387 -10.10 -14.38 -6.50
CA VAL A 387 -8.97 -13.82 -5.77
C VAL A 387 -7.76 -13.62 -6.68
N ALA A 388 -7.27 -12.39 -6.75
CA ALA A 388 -6.09 -12.00 -7.52
C ALA A 388 -5.03 -11.28 -6.66
N PHE A 389 -5.29 -11.16 -5.34
CA PHE A 389 -4.42 -10.46 -4.41
C PHE A 389 -4.75 -10.84 -2.97
N ILE A 390 -3.72 -11.07 -2.15
CA ILE A 390 -3.77 -11.02 -0.69
C ILE A 390 -2.67 -10.07 -0.23
N ASN A 391 -2.90 -9.30 0.83
CA ASN A 391 -1.91 -8.38 1.36
C ASN A 391 -2.03 -8.25 2.87
N THR A 392 -0.90 -8.15 3.56
CA THR A 392 -0.84 -7.87 5.00
C THR A 392 -0.97 -6.37 5.25
N GLY A 393 -1.97 -5.98 6.07
CA GLY A 393 -2.16 -4.62 6.57
C GLY A 393 -1.90 -4.57 8.08
N PHE A 394 -0.63 -4.56 8.51
CA PHE A 394 -0.25 -4.78 9.91
C PHE A 394 -0.75 -3.70 10.87
N LEU A 395 -1.03 -2.48 10.40
CA LEU A 395 -1.56 -1.39 11.23
C LEU A 395 -3.00 -1.69 11.68
N ASP A 396 -3.88 -1.96 10.72
CA ASP A 396 -5.26 -2.39 11.00
C ASP A 396 -5.27 -3.71 11.77
N ARG A 397 -4.44 -4.68 11.35
CA ARG A 397 -4.33 -5.98 12.03
C ARG A 397 -3.95 -5.83 13.50
N THR A 398 -3.04 -4.91 13.83
CA THR A 398 -2.67 -4.62 15.21
C THR A 398 -3.79 -3.89 15.95
N GLY A 399 -4.46 -2.95 15.31
CA GLY A 399 -5.62 -2.25 15.87
C GLY A 399 -6.73 -3.21 16.28
N ASP A 400 -7.05 -4.17 15.39
CA ASP A 400 -8.05 -5.22 15.68
C ASP A 400 -7.58 -6.19 16.77
N GLU A 401 -6.30 -6.57 16.79
CA GLU A 401 -5.74 -7.39 17.88
C GLU A 401 -5.90 -6.73 19.24
N ILE A 402 -5.56 -5.44 19.36
CA ILE A 402 -5.71 -4.67 20.59
C ILE A 402 -7.19 -4.63 21.01
N HIS A 403 -8.08 -4.35 20.06
CA HIS A 403 -9.51 -4.24 20.32
C HIS A 403 -10.12 -5.57 20.77
N THR A 404 -9.85 -6.64 20.02
CA THR A 404 -10.37 -7.99 20.31
C THR A 404 -9.86 -8.52 21.64
N SER A 405 -8.59 -8.28 21.96
CA SER A 405 -7.95 -8.76 23.20
C SER A 405 -7.89 -7.68 24.29
N MET A 406 -8.80 -6.70 24.27
CA MET A 406 -8.80 -5.53 25.15
C MET A 406 -8.71 -5.87 26.65
N GLU A 407 -9.33 -6.95 27.09
CA GLU A 407 -9.38 -7.36 28.51
C GLU A 407 -8.16 -8.20 28.94
N ALA A 408 -7.35 -8.68 28.00
CA ALA A 408 -6.23 -9.58 28.30
C ALA A 408 -5.10 -8.92 29.09
N GLY A 409 -4.94 -7.62 28.95
CA GLY A 409 -3.92 -6.82 29.65
C GLY A 409 -3.40 -5.66 28.80
N PRO A 410 -2.45 -4.89 29.35
CA PRO A 410 -1.81 -3.82 28.61
C PRO A 410 -1.01 -4.36 27.45
N PHE A 411 -1.21 -3.79 26.27
CA PHE A 411 -0.42 -4.11 25.07
C PHE A 411 0.97 -3.47 25.12
N SER A 412 1.92 -4.08 24.44
CA SER A 412 3.26 -3.53 24.26
C SER A 412 3.23 -2.21 23.50
N ARG A 413 4.27 -1.37 23.67
CA ARG A 413 4.48 -0.17 22.85
C ARG A 413 4.58 -0.54 21.36
N LYS A 414 4.17 0.35 20.48
CA LYS A 414 4.11 0.09 19.02
C LYS A 414 5.42 -0.44 18.44
N ASP A 415 6.57 0.09 18.82
CA ASP A 415 7.87 -0.37 18.35
C ASP A 415 8.21 -1.80 18.77
N PHE A 416 7.71 -2.25 19.91
CA PHE A 416 7.92 -3.60 20.41
C PHE A 416 6.94 -4.60 19.81
N ILE A 417 5.71 -4.18 19.48
CA ILE A 417 4.72 -5.04 18.81
C ILE A 417 5.28 -5.57 17.50
N LYS A 418 5.95 -4.74 16.71
CA LYS A 418 6.59 -5.10 15.43
C LYS A 418 7.66 -6.19 15.53
N ARG A 419 8.10 -6.53 16.74
CA ARG A 419 9.15 -7.54 17.02
C ARG A 419 8.62 -8.78 17.73
N LYS A 420 7.33 -8.84 18.02
CA LYS A 420 6.71 -9.99 18.68
C LYS A 420 6.51 -11.15 17.73
N SER A 421 6.48 -12.38 18.26
CA SER A 421 6.31 -13.62 17.49
C SER A 421 5.04 -13.62 16.65
N TRP A 422 3.94 -13.12 17.18
CA TRP A 422 2.64 -13.14 16.49
C TRP A 422 2.66 -12.37 15.17
N ILE A 423 3.32 -11.20 15.10
CA ILE A 423 3.35 -10.42 13.85
C ILE A 423 4.30 -11.03 12.82
N VAL A 424 5.41 -11.60 13.27
CA VAL A 424 6.32 -12.36 12.40
C VAL A 424 5.59 -13.61 11.87
N GLY A 425 4.83 -14.28 12.74
CA GLY A 425 3.98 -15.41 12.36
C GLY A 425 2.92 -15.01 11.33
N TYR A 426 2.21 -13.91 11.58
CA TYR A 426 1.21 -13.34 10.66
C TYR A 426 1.79 -13.04 9.27
N GLU A 427 2.92 -12.34 9.22
CA GLU A 427 3.57 -11.98 7.96
C GLU A 427 4.06 -13.21 7.18
N ASN A 428 4.58 -14.23 7.87
CA ASN A 428 5.00 -15.48 7.25
C ASN A 428 3.80 -16.32 6.81
N GLN A 429 2.79 -16.49 7.67
CA GLN A 429 1.61 -17.29 7.37
C GLN A 429 0.87 -16.77 6.14
N ASN A 430 0.76 -15.46 5.96
CA ASN A 430 0.13 -14.86 4.78
C ASN A 430 0.79 -15.37 3.48
N VAL A 431 2.12 -15.36 3.41
CA VAL A 431 2.86 -15.87 2.24
C VAL A 431 2.67 -17.38 2.10
N ASP A 432 2.86 -18.13 3.18
CA ASP A 432 2.87 -19.60 3.16
C ASP A 432 1.50 -20.17 2.75
N ILE A 433 0.40 -19.60 3.28
CA ILE A 433 -0.98 -19.97 2.89
C ILE A 433 -1.25 -19.55 1.45
N GLY A 434 -0.83 -18.35 1.04
CA GLY A 434 -0.95 -17.94 -0.36
C GLY A 434 -0.29 -18.93 -1.32
N LEU A 435 0.93 -19.37 -0.99
CA LEU A 435 1.66 -20.36 -1.79
C LEU A 435 0.97 -21.74 -1.77
N GLU A 436 0.46 -22.17 -0.62
CA GLU A 436 -0.29 -23.42 -0.49
C GLU A 436 -1.57 -23.42 -1.33
N CYS A 437 -2.27 -22.29 -1.38
CA CYS A 437 -3.48 -22.09 -2.18
C CYS A 437 -3.20 -21.86 -3.68
N GLY A 438 -1.93 -21.86 -4.11
CA GLY A 438 -1.54 -21.74 -5.52
C GLY A 438 -1.58 -20.33 -6.09
N LEU A 439 -1.35 -19.30 -5.27
CA LEU A 439 -1.30 -17.90 -5.73
C LEU A 439 -0.07 -17.61 -6.60
N SER A 440 1.06 -18.32 -6.38
CA SER A 440 2.27 -18.15 -7.21
C SER A 440 1.96 -18.38 -8.69
N GLY A 441 2.28 -17.39 -9.53
CA GLY A 441 1.98 -17.42 -10.95
C GLY A 441 0.51 -17.13 -11.32
N ARG A 442 -0.35 -16.73 -10.36
CA ARG A 442 -1.77 -16.46 -10.59
C ARG A 442 -2.30 -15.22 -9.89
N ALA A 443 -1.72 -14.84 -8.75
CA ALA A 443 -2.19 -13.74 -7.93
C ALA A 443 -1.02 -13.07 -7.19
N GLN A 444 -1.25 -11.88 -6.67
CA GLN A 444 -0.27 -11.15 -5.86
C GLN A 444 -0.31 -11.62 -4.40
N ILE A 445 0.88 -11.73 -3.82
CA ILE A 445 1.10 -11.85 -2.37
C ILE A 445 1.83 -10.58 -1.95
N GLY A 446 1.10 -9.66 -1.32
CA GLY A 446 1.57 -8.32 -1.05
C GLY A 446 1.98 -8.09 0.39
N LYS A 447 2.81 -7.06 0.58
CA LYS A 447 3.26 -6.55 1.89
C LYS A 447 2.99 -5.06 2.03
N GLY A 448 2.98 -4.61 3.29
CA GLY A 448 2.59 -3.27 3.68
C GLY A 448 3.47 -2.13 3.21
N MET A 449 3.01 -0.92 3.52
CA MET A 449 3.59 0.36 3.13
C MET A 449 4.94 0.61 3.80
N TRP A 450 5.85 1.27 3.07
CA TRP A 450 6.97 1.99 3.66
C TRP A 450 6.47 3.35 4.16
N ALA A 451 6.42 3.53 5.47
CA ALA A 451 5.76 4.69 6.07
C ALA A 451 6.61 5.98 6.09
N MET A 452 7.93 5.90 5.82
CA MET A 452 8.87 7.02 5.95
C MET A 452 9.30 7.55 4.56
N PRO A 453 8.49 8.40 3.88
CA PRO A 453 8.70 8.76 2.48
C PRO A 453 10.00 9.53 2.22
N ASP A 454 10.56 10.18 3.25
CA ASP A 454 11.80 10.96 3.13
C ASP A 454 13.06 10.10 3.43
N LEU A 455 12.92 8.89 3.98
CA LEU A 455 14.04 8.01 4.36
C LEU A 455 14.25 6.89 3.34
N MET A 456 14.72 7.25 2.15
CA MET A 456 14.93 6.31 1.05
C MET A 456 16.19 5.46 1.23
N SER A 457 17.22 5.96 1.90
CA SER A 457 18.40 5.16 2.27
C SER A 457 18.00 3.98 3.16
N ALA A 458 17.22 4.25 4.22
CA ALA A 458 16.71 3.20 5.10
C ALA A 458 15.77 2.22 4.36
N MET A 459 14.96 2.71 3.43
CA MET A 459 14.11 1.86 2.59
C MET A 459 14.95 0.90 1.74
N LEU A 460 16.01 1.37 1.13
CA LEU A 460 16.91 0.53 0.32
C LEU A 460 17.61 -0.56 1.14
N GLU A 461 17.82 -0.34 2.42
CA GLU A 461 18.44 -1.33 3.30
C GLU A 461 17.43 -2.36 3.84
N GLN A 462 16.21 -1.91 4.17
CA GLN A 462 15.27 -2.72 4.95
C GLN A 462 14.18 -3.37 4.10
N LYS A 463 13.66 -2.67 3.08
CA LYS A 463 12.48 -3.16 2.34
C LYS A 463 12.76 -4.32 1.40
N ILE A 464 14.02 -4.65 1.18
CA ILE A 464 14.44 -5.87 0.46
C ILE A 464 13.94 -7.15 1.15
N GLU A 465 13.64 -7.10 2.45
CA GLU A 465 13.11 -8.25 3.17
C GLU A 465 11.71 -8.66 2.67
N HIS A 466 10.92 -7.76 2.06
CA HIS A 466 9.64 -8.11 1.46
C HIS A 466 9.79 -9.12 0.30
N PRO A 467 10.54 -8.84 -0.79
CA PRO A 467 10.77 -9.85 -1.83
C PRO A 467 11.49 -11.11 -1.31
N LYS A 468 12.41 -11.00 -0.34
CA LYS A 468 13.05 -12.16 0.29
C LYS A 468 12.08 -13.02 1.10
N SER A 469 10.99 -12.45 1.63
CA SER A 469 9.95 -13.21 2.32
C SER A 469 9.03 -14.00 1.39
N GLY A 470 9.13 -13.77 0.06
CA GLY A 470 8.32 -14.39 -0.97
C GLY A 470 7.13 -13.51 -1.44
N ALA A 471 7.07 -12.25 -1.00
CA ALA A 471 6.06 -11.31 -1.48
C ALA A 471 6.40 -10.78 -2.87
N ASN A 472 5.52 -11.00 -3.85
CA ASN A 472 5.72 -10.53 -5.22
C ASN A 472 5.22 -9.10 -5.47
N CYS A 473 4.61 -8.46 -4.47
CA CYS A 473 4.41 -7.01 -4.46
C CYS A 473 4.54 -6.44 -3.04
N ALA A 474 4.82 -5.14 -2.95
CA ALA A 474 4.81 -4.41 -1.68
C ALA A 474 4.50 -2.94 -1.90
N TRP A 475 3.82 -2.33 -0.94
CA TRP A 475 3.36 -0.95 -1.05
C TRP A 475 4.46 0.06 -0.83
N VAL A 476 4.44 1.13 -1.61
CA VAL A 476 5.36 2.26 -1.54
C VAL A 476 4.60 3.59 -1.57
N PRO A 477 5.13 4.65 -0.89
CA PRO A 477 4.40 5.90 -0.68
C PRO A 477 4.50 6.89 -1.84
N SER A 478 5.38 6.66 -2.83
CA SER A 478 5.62 7.60 -3.91
C SER A 478 6.21 6.94 -5.16
N PRO A 479 6.11 7.57 -6.35
CA PRO A 479 6.79 7.12 -7.56
C PRO A 479 8.30 6.95 -7.39
N THR A 480 8.95 7.85 -6.67
CA THR A 480 10.39 7.77 -6.36
C THR A 480 10.70 6.52 -5.52
N ALA A 481 9.91 6.27 -4.47
CA ALA A 481 10.05 5.07 -3.67
C ALA A 481 9.81 3.80 -4.50
N ALA A 482 8.86 3.82 -5.45
CA ALA A 482 8.64 2.70 -6.38
C ALA A 482 9.89 2.41 -7.22
N THR A 483 10.53 3.45 -7.77
CA THR A 483 11.76 3.29 -8.57
C THR A 483 12.89 2.67 -7.75
N LEU A 484 13.11 3.15 -6.55
CA LEU A 484 14.17 2.63 -5.67
C LEU A 484 13.84 1.23 -5.15
N HIS A 485 12.58 0.95 -4.81
CA HIS A 485 12.16 -0.38 -4.37
C HIS A 485 12.22 -1.43 -5.49
N ALA A 486 12.01 -1.05 -6.74
CA ALA A 486 12.15 -1.94 -7.90
C ALA A 486 13.57 -2.55 -8.01
N LEU A 487 14.61 -1.86 -7.53
CA LEU A 487 15.97 -2.39 -7.48
C LEU A 487 16.05 -3.69 -6.66
N HIS A 488 15.22 -3.87 -5.64
CA HIS A 488 15.18 -5.10 -4.83
C HIS A 488 14.66 -6.29 -5.63
N TYR A 489 13.69 -6.08 -6.52
CA TYR A 489 13.15 -7.12 -7.40
C TYR A 489 14.11 -7.49 -8.53
N HIS A 490 15.05 -6.61 -8.88
CA HIS A 490 16.18 -6.97 -9.75
C HIS A 490 17.23 -7.81 -9.01
N GLN A 491 17.36 -7.66 -7.68
CA GLN A 491 18.30 -8.42 -6.85
C GLN A 491 17.74 -9.77 -6.40
N VAL A 492 16.43 -9.86 -6.20
CA VAL A 492 15.75 -11.06 -5.68
C VAL A 492 14.80 -11.59 -6.73
N ASP A 493 15.04 -12.81 -7.19
CA ASP A 493 14.05 -13.56 -7.96
C ASP A 493 12.98 -14.11 -7.00
N VAL A 494 11.87 -13.39 -6.91
CA VAL A 494 10.80 -13.71 -5.95
C VAL A 494 10.15 -15.05 -6.26
N PHE A 495 10.01 -15.42 -7.53
CA PHE A 495 9.38 -16.70 -7.88
C PHE A 495 10.27 -17.89 -7.52
N ALA A 496 11.61 -17.74 -7.62
CA ALA A 496 12.54 -18.72 -7.10
C ALA A 496 12.47 -18.84 -5.56
N VAL A 497 12.31 -17.70 -4.85
CA VAL A 497 12.07 -17.69 -3.40
C VAL A 497 10.77 -18.43 -3.06
N GLN A 498 9.68 -18.13 -3.75
CA GLN A 498 8.37 -18.77 -3.54
C GLN A 498 8.44 -20.29 -3.76
N GLU A 499 9.12 -20.73 -4.80
CA GLU A 499 9.30 -22.17 -5.06
C GLU A 499 10.07 -22.87 -3.94
N ASN A 500 11.10 -22.21 -3.40
CA ASN A 500 11.84 -22.73 -2.24
C ASN A 500 10.98 -22.80 -0.97
N LEU A 501 10.21 -21.74 -0.69
CA LEU A 501 9.29 -21.69 0.46
C LEU A 501 8.24 -22.79 0.36
N ARG A 502 7.64 -22.97 -0.82
CA ARG A 502 6.63 -24.01 -1.06
C ARG A 502 7.15 -25.42 -0.76
N LYS A 503 8.42 -25.70 -1.06
CA LYS A 503 9.06 -26.99 -0.76
C LYS A 503 9.28 -27.22 0.74
N ASN A 504 9.51 -26.15 1.50
CA ASN A 504 9.83 -26.23 2.93
C ASN A 504 8.57 -26.24 3.83
N GLY A 505 7.39 -25.93 3.31
CA GLY A 505 6.14 -25.88 4.06
C GLY A 505 5.97 -24.61 4.90
N ARG A 506 4.93 -24.57 5.73
CA ARG A 506 4.57 -23.39 6.54
C ARG A 506 5.62 -23.06 7.61
N ARG A 507 5.95 -21.79 7.75
CA ARG A 507 6.85 -21.23 8.78
C ARG A 507 6.11 -20.79 10.03
N ALA A 508 4.79 -20.61 9.95
CA ALA A 508 3.94 -20.19 11.07
C ALA A 508 2.58 -20.87 11.01
N TYR A 509 1.94 -20.97 12.17
CA TYR A 509 0.64 -21.62 12.35
C TYR A 509 -0.28 -20.73 13.18
N VAL A 510 -1.58 -21.02 13.18
CA VAL A 510 -2.60 -20.26 13.87
C VAL A 510 -2.29 -20.04 15.36
N ASP A 511 -1.63 -20.99 16.01
CA ASP A 511 -1.26 -20.88 17.43
C ASP A 511 -0.34 -19.68 17.68
N THR A 512 0.61 -19.41 16.78
CA THR A 512 1.47 -18.22 16.86
C THR A 512 0.68 -16.91 16.70
N LEU A 513 -0.38 -16.93 15.88
CA LEU A 513 -1.23 -15.75 15.66
C LEU A 513 -2.19 -15.48 16.83
N LEU A 514 -2.44 -16.47 17.65
CA LEU A 514 -3.25 -16.35 18.86
C LEU A 514 -2.45 -15.88 20.09
N ASP A 515 -1.12 -15.78 19.99
CA ASP A 515 -0.28 -15.15 21.01
C ASP A 515 -0.66 -13.67 21.17
N ILE A 516 -1.14 -13.26 22.33
CA ILE A 516 -1.52 -11.87 22.58
C ILE A 516 -0.26 -11.06 22.91
N PRO A 517 0.06 -9.97 22.18
CA PRO A 517 1.32 -9.22 22.34
C PRO A 517 1.31 -8.28 23.56
N LEU A 518 1.08 -8.85 24.76
CA LEU A 518 1.01 -8.13 26.01
C LEU A 518 2.38 -7.56 26.44
N ALA A 519 2.32 -6.54 27.28
CA ALA A 519 3.46 -5.82 27.80
C ALA A 519 3.89 -6.30 29.18
N ALA A 520 5.18 -6.22 29.42
CA ALA A 520 5.73 -6.21 30.77
C ALA A 520 5.79 -4.75 31.29
N TYR A 521 4.66 -4.03 31.26
CA TYR A 521 4.57 -2.58 31.47
C TYR A 521 5.14 -2.12 32.82
N ARG A 522 5.10 -2.95 33.85
CA ARG A 522 5.70 -2.64 35.20
C ARG A 522 7.21 -2.40 35.14
N LYS A 523 7.88 -2.71 34.03
CA LYS A 523 9.31 -2.45 33.83
C LYS A 523 9.57 -1.11 33.12
N TRP A 524 8.52 -0.39 32.71
CA TRP A 524 8.68 0.90 32.05
C TRP A 524 8.77 2.03 33.08
N SER A 525 9.63 3.03 32.81
CA SER A 525 9.62 4.27 33.57
C SER A 525 8.40 5.11 33.19
N HIS A 526 7.98 6.01 34.07
CA HIS A 526 6.90 6.95 33.80
C HIS A 526 7.19 7.80 32.55
N GLU A 527 8.43 8.26 32.37
CA GLU A 527 8.87 8.99 31.18
C GLU A 527 8.67 8.18 29.88
N GLN A 528 8.97 6.88 29.90
CA GLN A 528 8.74 6.01 28.74
C GLN A 528 7.25 5.84 28.42
N ILE A 529 6.41 5.82 29.44
CA ILE A 529 4.94 5.75 29.28
C ILE A 529 4.44 7.05 28.64
N ILE A 530 4.77 8.20 29.23
CA ILE A 530 4.32 9.51 28.75
C ILE A 530 4.80 9.76 27.31
N ARG A 531 6.05 9.46 27.00
CA ARG A 531 6.57 9.60 25.63
C ARG A 531 5.81 8.76 24.60
N GLU A 532 5.40 7.55 24.94
CA GLU A 532 4.56 6.72 24.04
C GLU A 532 3.15 7.31 23.91
N VAL A 533 2.58 7.86 24.98
CA VAL A 533 1.28 8.56 24.94
C VAL A 533 1.37 9.79 24.04
N GLU A 534 2.37 10.62 24.20
CA GLU A 534 2.62 11.81 23.38
C GLU A 534 2.80 11.45 21.91
N ASN A 535 3.58 10.41 21.61
CA ASN A 535 3.80 9.95 20.22
C ASN A 535 2.49 9.48 19.56
N ASN A 536 1.64 8.74 20.27
CA ASN A 536 0.34 8.33 19.77
C ASN A 536 -0.62 9.52 19.61
N ALA A 537 -0.65 10.43 20.61
CA ALA A 537 -1.50 11.62 20.60
C ALA A 537 -1.13 12.56 19.44
N GLN A 538 0.16 12.78 19.18
CA GLN A 538 0.64 13.61 18.08
C GLN A 538 0.24 13.03 16.73
N GLY A 539 0.43 11.72 16.52
CA GLY A 539 0.01 11.05 15.28
C GLY A 539 -1.51 11.16 15.05
N ILE A 540 -2.32 10.92 16.09
CA ILE A 540 -3.78 11.07 15.99
C ILE A 540 -4.16 12.51 15.64
N LEU A 541 -3.66 13.50 16.38
CA LEU A 541 -4.01 14.91 16.18
C LEU A 541 -3.57 15.42 14.80
N GLY A 542 -2.32 15.15 14.41
CA GLY A 542 -1.78 15.57 13.12
C GLY A 542 -2.53 14.99 11.92
N TYR A 543 -3.07 13.79 12.06
CA TYR A 543 -3.93 13.16 11.06
C TYR A 543 -5.35 13.71 11.10
N VAL A 544 -6.00 13.71 12.28
CA VAL A 544 -7.42 14.02 12.44
C VAL A 544 -7.72 15.49 12.09
N VAL A 545 -6.84 16.43 12.41
CA VAL A 545 -7.04 17.85 12.08
C VAL A 545 -7.18 18.08 10.58
N ARG A 546 -6.35 17.40 9.77
CA ARG A 546 -6.45 17.50 8.32
C ARG A 546 -7.64 16.74 7.76
N TRP A 547 -7.95 15.59 8.34
CA TRP A 547 -9.08 14.78 7.93
C TRP A 547 -10.41 15.50 8.16
N VAL A 548 -10.62 16.01 9.39
CA VAL A 548 -11.87 16.68 9.78
C VAL A 548 -11.99 18.06 9.13
N ASP A 549 -10.97 18.91 9.26
CA ASP A 549 -11.07 20.31 8.87
C ASP A 549 -10.88 20.51 7.37
N GLN A 550 -9.99 19.74 6.73
CA GLN A 550 -9.60 19.94 5.33
C GLN A 550 -10.12 18.85 4.38
N GLY A 551 -10.65 17.72 4.88
CA GLY A 551 -11.07 16.59 4.04
C GLY A 551 -9.89 15.85 3.39
N ILE A 552 -8.73 15.83 4.04
CA ILE A 552 -7.51 15.16 3.56
C ILE A 552 -7.35 13.83 4.29
N GLY A 553 -7.55 12.72 3.57
CA GLY A 553 -7.53 11.37 4.15
C GLY A 553 -6.15 10.71 4.26
N CYS A 554 -5.13 11.26 3.59
CA CYS A 554 -3.76 10.77 3.65
C CYS A 554 -2.79 11.95 3.64
N SER A 555 -1.87 12.01 4.60
CA SER A 555 -0.92 13.13 4.71
C SER A 555 0.39 12.71 5.38
N LYS A 556 1.44 13.48 5.13
CA LYS A 556 2.71 13.33 5.85
C LYS A 556 2.61 14.06 7.19
N VAL A 557 2.63 13.30 8.29
CA VAL A 557 2.53 13.79 9.66
C VAL A 557 3.87 13.55 10.37
N PRO A 558 4.52 14.59 10.93
CA PRO A 558 5.73 14.39 11.71
C PRO A 558 5.44 13.63 13.02
N ASP A 559 6.28 12.65 13.35
CA ASP A 559 6.24 11.99 14.66
C ASP A 559 6.95 12.84 15.74
N ILE A 560 7.01 12.33 16.97
CA ILE A 560 7.65 12.99 18.13
C ILE A 560 9.16 13.24 17.92
N ASN A 561 9.80 12.57 16.97
CA ASN A 561 11.20 12.77 16.60
C ASN A 561 11.33 13.64 15.32
N ASN A 562 10.25 14.26 14.88
CA ASN A 562 10.16 15.06 13.66
C ASN A 562 10.44 14.28 12.37
N VAL A 563 10.20 12.96 12.37
CA VAL A 563 10.24 12.12 11.18
C VAL A 563 8.87 12.16 10.52
N GLY A 564 8.81 12.58 9.26
CA GLY A 564 7.57 12.58 8.49
C GLY A 564 7.11 11.16 8.19
N LEU A 565 5.91 10.79 8.67
CA LEU A 565 5.26 9.50 8.41
C LEU A 565 4.09 9.72 7.46
N MET A 566 3.93 8.81 6.49
CA MET A 566 2.73 8.78 5.65
C MET A 566 1.62 8.11 6.44
N GLU A 567 0.65 8.92 6.90
CA GLU A 567 -0.44 8.51 7.76
C GLU A 567 -1.75 8.39 6.99
N ASP A 568 -2.49 7.33 7.29
CA ASP A 568 -3.87 7.07 6.86
C ASP A 568 -4.73 6.62 8.05
N ARG A 569 -5.98 6.23 7.83
CA ARG A 569 -6.88 5.82 8.94
C ARG A 569 -6.37 4.61 9.72
N ALA A 570 -5.66 3.68 9.07
CA ALA A 570 -5.10 2.51 9.74
C ALA A 570 -4.12 2.91 10.86
N THR A 571 -3.31 3.95 10.63
CA THR A 571 -2.39 4.47 11.65
C THR A 571 -3.13 5.15 12.79
N CYS A 572 -4.22 5.86 12.49
CA CYS A 572 -5.09 6.45 13.49
C CYS A 572 -5.75 5.36 14.37
N ARG A 573 -6.23 4.26 13.76
CA ARG A 573 -6.85 3.12 14.46
C ARG A 573 -5.89 2.48 15.46
N ILE A 574 -4.68 2.11 15.06
CA ILE A 574 -3.72 1.48 15.97
C ILE A 574 -3.36 2.42 17.12
N SER A 575 -3.17 3.71 16.87
CA SER A 575 -2.79 4.69 17.89
C SER A 575 -3.90 4.92 18.91
N SER A 576 -5.15 5.07 18.45
CA SER A 576 -6.30 5.26 19.35
C SER A 576 -6.59 4.00 20.19
N GLN A 577 -6.52 2.81 19.60
CA GLN A 577 -6.71 1.55 20.33
C GLN A 577 -5.60 1.30 21.35
N ALA A 578 -4.35 1.67 21.06
CA ALA A 578 -3.25 1.58 22.01
C ALA A 578 -3.49 2.45 23.26
N LEU A 579 -3.92 3.70 23.07
CA LEU A 579 -4.23 4.60 24.17
C LEU A 579 -5.50 4.16 24.93
N ALA A 580 -6.56 3.75 24.25
CA ALA A 580 -7.77 3.21 24.88
C ALA A 580 -7.46 1.97 25.75
N ASN A 581 -6.58 1.07 25.29
CA ASN A 581 -6.14 -0.08 26.06
C ASN A 581 -5.34 0.32 27.31
N TRP A 582 -4.41 1.27 27.19
CA TRP A 582 -3.62 1.72 28.31
C TRP A 582 -4.45 2.48 29.37
N LEU A 583 -5.43 3.27 28.94
CA LEU A 583 -6.43 3.88 29.83
C LEU A 583 -7.24 2.80 30.56
N HIS A 584 -7.75 1.81 29.84
CA HIS A 584 -8.54 0.72 30.38
C HIS A 584 -7.80 -0.05 31.48
N HIS A 585 -6.51 -0.32 31.26
CA HIS A 585 -5.66 -1.03 32.20
C HIS A 585 -4.94 -0.13 33.22
N LYS A 586 -5.25 1.15 33.24
CA LYS A 586 -4.66 2.13 34.20
C LYS A 586 -3.12 2.17 34.12
N VAL A 587 -2.55 1.97 32.94
CA VAL A 587 -1.14 2.21 32.65
C VAL A 587 -0.87 3.70 32.65
N VAL A 588 -1.85 4.48 32.21
CA VAL A 588 -1.89 5.94 32.17
C VAL A 588 -3.26 6.41 32.67
N SER A 589 -3.31 7.56 33.32
CA SER A 589 -4.53 8.20 33.78
C SER A 589 -5.19 9.04 32.68
N GLU A 590 -6.48 9.32 32.79
CA GLU A 590 -7.21 10.24 31.91
C GLU A 590 -6.58 11.63 31.88
N GLU A 591 -6.17 12.14 33.02
CA GLU A 591 -5.53 13.46 33.17
C GLU A 591 -4.19 13.53 32.41
N GLU A 592 -3.38 12.48 32.47
CA GLU A 592 -2.12 12.38 31.71
C GLU A 592 -2.35 12.35 30.21
N VAL A 593 -3.36 11.59 29.71
CA VAL A 593 -3.71 11.55 28.29
C VAL A 593 -4.25 12.90 27.82
N ILE A 594 -5.12 13.56 28.59
CA ILE A 594 -5.64 14.89 28.24
C ILE A 594 -4.52 15.93 28.21
N THR A 595 -3.58 15.85 29.16
CA THR A 595 -2.42 16.74 29.20
C THR A 595 -1.53 16.54 27.97
N ALA A 596 -1.26 15.29 27.61
CA ALA A 596 -0.50 14.95 26.41
C ALA A 596 -1.22 15.42 25.13
N LEU A 597 -2.53 15.21 25.02
CA LEU A 597 -3.31 15.70 23.87
C LEU A 597 -3.19 17.22 23.71
N LYS A 598 -3.35 18.00 24.80
CA LYS A 598 -3.23 19.46 24.75
C LYS A 598 -1.81 19.93 24.40
N SER A 599 -0.79 19.27 24.94
CA SER A 599 0.60 19.57 24.65
C SER A 599 0.93 19.26 23.16
N MET A 600 0.50 18.10 22.67
CA MET A 600 0.74 17.71 21.29
C MET A 600 -0.07 18.53 20.29
N ALA A 601 -1.26 19.02 20.66
CA ALA A 601 -2.03 19.94 19.82
C ALA A 601 -1.27 21.24 19.56
N GLN A 602 -0.56 21.80 20.56
CA GLN A 602 0.28 22.98 20.37
C GLN A 602 1.43 22.70 19.37
N ILE A 603 2.07 21.53 19.47
CA ILE A 603 3.13 21.12 18.54
C ILE A 603 2.57 20.96 17.13
N VAL A 604 1.41 20.33 16.97
CA VAL A 604 0.75 20.17 15.66
C VAL A 604 0.35 21.52 15.09
N ASP A 605 -0.12 22.47 15.90
CA ASP A 605 -0.39 23.85 15.48
C ASP A 605 0.87 24.52 14.94
N GLU A 606 2.01 24.40 15.63
CA GLU A 606 3.31 24.95 15.19
C GLU A 606 3.77 24.29 13.86
N GLN A 607 3.60 22.99 13.73
CA GLN A 607 3.96 22.25 12.50
C GLN A 607 3.15 22.68 11.28
N ASN A 608 1.93 23.18 11.46
CA ASN A 608 1.01 23.57 10.40
C ASN A 608 0.89 25.10 10.23
N ILE A 609 1.70 25.92 10.91
CA ILE A 609 1.60 27.39 10.90
C ILE A 609 1.69 28.02 9.50
N ASN A 610 2.33 27.35 8.55
CA ASN A 610 2.48 27.82 7.17
C ASN A 610 1.34 27.36 6.23
N ASP A 611 0.39 26.58 6.71
CA ASP A 611 -0.78 26.18 5.92
C ASP A 611 -1.91 27.23 6.09
N PRO A 612 -2.26 27.99 5.04
CA PRO A 612 -3.28 29.03 5.15
C PRO A 612 -4.69 28.49 5.45
N ASN A 613 -4.93 27.20 5.27
CA ASN A 613 -6.21 26.55 5.52
C ASN A 613 -6.26 25.85 6.89
N TYR A 614 -5.18 25.93 7.67
CA TYR A 614 -5.11 25.26 8.95
C TYR A 614 -5.86 26.05 10.04
N ILE A 615 -6.67 25.35 10.82
CA ILE A 615 -7.41 25.91 11.97
C ILE A 615 -6.69 25.43 13.25
N PRO A 616 -6.09 26.34 14.06
CA PRO A 616 -5.40 25.96 15.29
C PRO A 616 -6.36 25.33 16.30
N MET A 617 -5.90 24.26 16.96
CA MET A 617 -6.63 23.58 18.03
C MET A 617 -6.44 24.29 19.38
N SER A 618 -5.25 24.86 19.63
CA SER A 618 -4.93 25.60 20.85
C SER A 618 -5.29 27.09 20.70
N PRO A 619 -5.54 27.84 21.80
CA PRO A 619 -5.58 27.38 23.20
C PRO A 619 -6.97 26.91 23.66
N SER A 620 -8.00 26.94 22.79
CA SER A 620 -9.39 26.66 23.22
C SER A 620 -9.67 25.16 23.40
N PHE A 621 -9.09 24.31 22.54
CA PHE A 621 -9.29 22.84 22.50
C PHE A 621 -10.77 22.43 22.35
N ASP A 622 -11.61 23.28 21.80
CA ASP A 622 -13.05 23.06 21.64
C ASP A 622 -13.48 22.80 20.19
N GLY A 623 -12.53 22.85 19.24
CA GLY A 623 -12.73 22.56 17.84
C GLY A 623 -13.19 21.11 17.57
N LEU A 624 -13.85 20.88 16.43
CA LEU A 624 -14.37 19.56 16.08
C LEU A 624 -13.25 18.53 15.88
N ALA A 625 -12.12 18.91 15.29
CA ALA A 625 -10.99 18.01 15.09
C ALA A 625 -10.38 17.55 16.43
N PHE A 626 -10.18 18.46 17.40
CA PHE A 626 -9.69 18.08 18.72
C PHE A 626 -10.66 17.15 19.46
N LYS A 627 -11.98 17.43 19.37
CA LYS A 627 -13.02 16.57 19.96
C LYS A 627 -13.06 15.19 19.31
N ALA A 628 -12.87 15.10 17.99
CA ALA A 628 -12.78 13.82 17.31
C ALA A 628 -11.57 13.01 17.79
N ALA A 629 -10.39 13.64 17.89
CA ALA A 629 -9.18 13.00 18.42
C ALA A 629 -9.36 12.51 19.86
N TYR A 630 -10.01 13.32 20.70
CA TYR A 630 -10.40 12.93 22.06
C TYR A 630 -11.31 11.70 22.06
N ASN A 631 -12.41 11.75 21.29
CA ASN A 631 -13.40 10.66 21.24
C ASN A 631 -12.80 9.36 20.69
N LEU A 632 -11.90 9.41 19.70
CA LEU A 632 -11.20 8.23 19.18
C LEU A 632 -10.44 7.47 20.26
N ILE A 633 -9.94 8.16 21.27
CA ILE A 633 -9.20 7.56 22.38
C ILE A 633 -10.18 7.11 23.47
N PHE A 634 -11.02 8.00 23.97
CA PHE A 634 -11.85 7.75 25.15
C PHE A 634 -13.07 6.88 24.86
N GLU A 635 -13.60 6.91 23.64
CA GLU A 635 -14.67 6.04 23.15
C GLU A 635 -14.16 4.90 22.27
N GLY A 636 -12.84 4.77 22.09
CA GLY A 636 -12.23 3.78 21.21
C GLY A 636 -12.56 2.33 21.55
N LYS A 637 -12.70 2.02 22.83
CA LYS A 637 -13.12 0.69 23.31
C LYS A 637 -14.56 0.35 22.89
N ASN A 638 -15.40 1.34 22.70
CA ASN A 638 -16.84 1.19 22.38
C ASN A 638 -17.09 1.18 20.87
N GLN A 639 -16.10 1.50 20.05
CA GLN A 639 -16.25 1.47 18.60
C GLN A 639 -16.26 0.02 18.07
N PRO A 640 -17.10 -0.30 17.07
CA PRO A 640 -17.10 -1.63 16.45
C PRO A 640 -15.69 -1.93 15.89
N SER A 641 -15.10 -3.05 16.30
CA SER A 641 -13.74 -3.48 15.93
C SER A 641 -12.65 -2.40 16.13
N GLY A 642 -12.91 -1.39 16.97
CA GLY A 642 -12.02 -0.25 17.18
C GLY A 642 -11.85 0.66 15.97
N TYR A 643 -12.78 0.66 15.02
CA TYR A 643 -12.74 1.49 13.84
C TYR A 643 -12.88 2.98 14.15
N THR A 644 -12.24 3.80 13.33
CA THR A 644 -12.23 5.26 13.46
C THR A 644 -13.32 5.95 12.63
N GLU A 645 -13.83 5.23 11.64
CA GLU A 645 -14.77 5.72 10.64
C GLU A 645 -16.04 6.33 11.25
N PRO A 646 -16.72 5.69 12.23
CA PRO A 646 -17.97 6.27 12.76
C PRO A 646 -17.75 7.67 13.34
N ILE A 647 -16.70 7.86 14.16
CA ILE A 647 -16.39 9.16 14.77
C ILE A 647 -15.95 10.19 13.73
N LEU A 648 -15.07 9.79 12.82
CA LEU A 648 -14.51 10.70 11.81
C LEU A 648 -15.57 11.15 10.83
N HIS A 649 -16.38 10.22 10.29
CA HIS A 649 -17.45 10.54 9.32
C HIS A 649 -18.51 11.46 9.94
N GLU A 650 -19.02 11.12 11.15
CA GLU A 650 -19.97 11.96 11.87
C GLU A 650 -19.42 13.38 12.09
N THR A 651 -18.16 13.48 12.53
CA THR A 651 -17.55 14.78 12.82
C THR A 651 -17.35 15.61 11.56
N ARG A 652 -16.91 15.01 10.46
CA ARG A 652 -16.72 15.70 9.18
C ARG A 652 -18.04 16.14 8.58
N LEU A 653 -19.08 15.29 8.59
CA LEU A 653 -20.44 15.67 8.15
C LEU A 653 -20.99 16.83 8.98
N LYS A 654 -20.77 16.80 10.30
CA LYS A 654 -21.16 17.90 11.16
C LYS A 654 -20.47 19.22 10.77
N LEU A 655 -19.16 19.17 10.47
CA LEU A 655 -18.43 20.35 10.00
C LEU A 655 -18.99 20.87 8.66
N LYS A 656 -19.19 19.98 7.68
CA LYS A 656 -19.76 20.36 6.36
C LYS A 656 -21.15 20.97 6.47
N ASN A 657 -21.97 20.54 7.43
CA ASN A 657 -23.30 21.09 7.67
C ASN A 657 -23.29 22.45 8.41
N LEU A 658 -22.16 22.83 9.02
CA LEU A 658 -21.98 24.14 9.67
C LEU A 658 -21.39 25.19 8.72
N ALA A 659 -20.74 24.78 7.64
CA ALA A 659 -20.15 25.64 6.61
C ALA A 659 -21.18 26.05 5.55
#